data_3f005abda732699a79f331b3410f45d5
#
_entry.id   3f005abda732699a79f331b3410f45d5
#
_cell.length_a   1.000
_cell.length_b   1.000
_cell.length_c   1.000
_cell.angle_alpha   90.00
_cell.angle_beta   90.00
_cell.angle_gamma   90.00
#
_symmetry.space_group_name_H-M   'P 1'
#
loop_
_entity.id
_entity.type
_entity.pdbx_description
1 polymer ?
#
loop_
_entity_poly.entity_id
_entity_poly.type
_entity_poly.pdbx_seq_one_letter_code
_entity_poly.pdbx_strand_id
1 'polypeptide(L)'
;MKTRSLVPLAAGWLCAFLLAPLPAEANEVEFGTDKLLVDLRQNDWEYLARDAQWTTKVGFDRSEADMKRDAERAKTECEAVSQAEGWKPIRVGRRWEPLGHPELNDRITWLRLRFRVPAELKGYRLGFFCTAVDDSADFYLNGTHLARHMYHWGARVPEPVTVDLTPQVRFGGENLLMVRVNDSAQARGGGVLGHVLLYRTLPFERTARGGIALAGDAAGPFSVVLHLGDALLAHGEKTAFAPAELRAMEVPPYILRNDELVLVFPAEVTKAAGPHRVQLDEVCPTRDERPLVVRCDQLPARAERFELLTIPVELAATYDNAFDPRQINVQAVVETPSGRTEKVPAFFWQDFTSVAIGETEEILLPKRCVPWRLYYRPREIGIHKFHVLAQDKTGVHRTPDHKLEVVSSNRKGFLRVSKDDPRFFEFDSGESYFGIGPSGWSRDENYIFGGNPRHVSTRRLDDYYRRKAGGGSNYDYCLAEFFGRLYTRGGCMDQHVAWKCEHRLRTLEALGIYWVTCYDDLCRSTIYGLDTLPYSKAQGGPCGSIEELYVNERALEMQRDHLRYFVARMSDSPALLVWAIGDEGQAGSRFSGLMVRSWIKDLQNYVRAIDVYQHPHIVCEGPRSVAEGGDAIIIPDWYFHRDVDAVTRSLELDLQYGKFNCPLINPEGGMVEWTKPEDAYGPKHALYYLTGERWKFPEAISFHNHLWISLFLKNAVGGTEWLGAFIVQRNQMCHAAAMRNYLAGESLTNPRWEMATPTVSNADLRGFCLRSEGKTLAWIQNRFYNWIEAGHQGKTPPTITGAEITMPVKKEGAYHIELWDTRTGKVVSTTTVRSASQTVRYLLPPVAKDVALKIIHAGSTTP
;
A
#
# COMPACT_ATOMS: atom_id res chain seq x y z
N MET A 1 -61.04 -20.83 -4.03
CA MET A 1 -61.92 -20.87 -2.86
C MET A 1 -61.24 -19.95 -1.84
N LYS A 2 -61.68 -18.74 -1.70
CA LYS A 2 -62.66 -18.22 -0.69
C LYS A 2 -62.03 -18.40 0.72
N THR A 3 -61.83 -17.42 1.59
CA THR A 3 -62.46 -16.12 1.93
C THR A 3 -61.60 -15.45 2.97
N ARG A 4 -61.20 -14.16 2.90
CA ARG A 4 -61.82 -12.99 3.62
C ARG A 4 -62.22 -13.22 5.06
N SER A 5 -61.73 -12.47 6.02
CA SER A 5 -62.18 -11.13 6.42
C SER A 5 -61.53 -10.66 7.72
N LEU A 6 -61.09 -9.41 7.72
CA LEU A 6 -61.68 -8.26 8.47
C LEU A 6 -61.22 -8.04 9.95
N VAL A 7 -60.70 -6.84 10.09
CA VAL A 7 -60.36 -6.02 11.26
C VAL A 7 -61.59 -5.74 12.13
N PRO A 8 -61.46 -5.45 13.43
CA PRO A 8 -61.64 -4.01 13.72
C PRO A 8 -60.63 -3.37 14.69
N LEU A 9 -60.49 -2.07 14.49
CA LEU A 9 -59.96 -1.06 15.39
C LEU A 9 -60.61 -1.05 16.78
N ALA A 10 -59.83 -0.81 17.81
CA ALA A 10 -60.24 -0.07 18.98
C ALA A 10 -59.16 0.86 19.48
N ALA A 11 -59.53 2.12 19.56
CA ALA A 11 -58.74 3.24 20.05
C ALA A 11 -58.69 3.25 21.60
N GLY A 12 -57.63 3.86 22.12
CA GLY A 12 -57.78 4.49 23.37
C GLY A 12 -56.61 4.38 24.37
N TRP A 13 -56.08 5.50 24.66
CA TRP A 13 -55.45 6.08 25.87
C TRP A 13 -53.92 6.26 25.83
N LEU A 14 -53.62 7.54 25.57
CA LEU A 14 -52.37 8.21 25.96
C LEU A 14 -52.21 8.11 27.49
N CYS A 15 -51.12 7.52 27.94
CA CYS A 15 -50.49 7.87 29.20
C CYS A 15 -49.03 8.24 28.91
N ALA A 16 -48.80 9.56 28.80
CA ALA A 16 -47.48 10.12 28.79
C ALA A 16 -46.91 10.01 30.21
N PHE A 17 -46.12 8.98 30.47
CA PHE A 17 -45.17 9.01 31.57
C PHE A 17 -43.91 9.69 31.03
N LEU A 18 -43.72 10.91 31.48
CA LEU A 18 -42.40 11.57 31.45
C LEU A 18 -41.47 10.74 32.36
N LEU A 19 -40.80 9.79 31.78
CA LEU A 19 -39.57 9.24 32.33
C LEU A 19 -38.49 10.28 32.09
N ALA A 20 -38.18 11.07 33.14
CA ALA A 20 -36.93 11.77 33.21
C ALA A 20 -35.81 10.75 32.93
N PRO A 21 -34.82 11.03 32.10
CA PRO A 21 -33.67 10.14 31.98
C PRO A 21 -33.01 10.09 33.35
N LEU A 22 -33.02 8.91 33.97
CA LEU A 22 -32.11 8.61 35.06
C LEU A 22 -30.71 8.99 34.56
N PRO A 23 -29.89 9.68 35.33
CA PRO A 23 -28.50 9.89 34.98
C PRO A 23 -27.93 8.48 34.78
N ALA A 24 -27.45 8.21 33.55
CA ALA A 24 -26.69 7.01 33.28
C ALA A 24 -25.51 7.04 34.27
N GLU A 25 -25.50 6.15 35.22
CA GLU A 25 -24.30 5.88 36.01
C GLU A 25 -23.26 5.48 34.95
N ALA A 26 -22.24 6.31 34.81
CA ALA A 26 -21.12 6.04 33.91
C ALA A 26 -20.56 4.67 34.31
N ASN A 27 -20.60 3.70 33.44
CA ASN A 27 -20.04 2.37 33.67
C ASN A 27 -18.52 2.57 33.90
N GLU A 28 -18.14 2.60 35.15
CA GLU A 28 -16.74 2.77 35.57
C GLU A 28 -15.97 1.53 35.12
N VAL A 29 -14.89 1.74 34.35
CA VAL A 29 -14.04 0.65 33.90
C VAL A 29 -13.29 0.09 35.10
N GLU A 30 -13.60 -1.16 35.46
CA GLU A 30 -12.86 -1.87 36.50
C GLU A 30 -11.83 -2.79 35.88
N PHE A 31 -10.56 -2.54 36.20
CA PHE A 31 -9.47 -3.42 35.86
C PHE A 31 -9.39 -4.55 36.86
N GLY A 32 -10.22 -5.61 36.71
CA GLY A 32 -10.30 -6.73 37.65
C GLY A 32 -8.97 -7.44 37.89
N THR A 33 -8.77 -8.02 39.04
CA THR A 33 -7.56 -8.78 39.41
C THR A 33 -7.37 -10.03 38.55
N ASP A 34 -8.44 -10.53 37.93
CA ASP A 34 -8.49 -11.66 37.02
C ASP A 34 -8.20 -11.28 35.59
N LYS A 35 -8.21 -9.98 35.26
CA LYS A 35 -7.98 -9.50 33.87
C LYS A 35 -6.56 -9.01 33.70
N LEU A 36 -5.99 -9.33 32.56
CA LEU A 36 -4.67 -8.88 32.14
C LEU A 36 -4.77 -7.81 31.05
N LEU A 37 -5.88 -7.78 30.34
CA LEU A 37 -6.25 -6.83 29.31
C LEU A 37 -7.69 -6.36 29.50
N VAL A 38 -7.95 -5.09 29.25
CA VAL A 38 -9.28 -4.51 29.14
C VAL A 38 -9.38 -3.75 27.82
N ASP A 39 -10.29 -4.16 26.97
CA ASP A 39 -10.57 -3.45 25.72
C ASP A 39 -11.44 -2.22 26.00
N LEU A 40 -10.91 -1.05 25.72
CA LEU A 40 -11.54 0.23 26.03
C LEU A 40 -12.46 0.76 24.94
N ARG A 41 -12.56 0.09 23.79
CA ARG A 41 -13.33 0.58 22.64
C ARG A 41 -14.83 0.68 22.91
N GLN A 42 -15.34 -0.14 23.83
CA GLN A 42 -16.75 -0.18 24.21
C GLN A 42 -17.07 0.64 25.47
N ASN A 43 -16.07 1.28 26.05
CA ASN A 43 -16.25 2.05 27.29
C ASN A 43 -16.72 3.47 27.02
N ASP A 44 -17.21 4.13 28.05
CA ASP A 44 -17.78 5.47 27.97
C ASP A 44 -16.66 6.53 28.05
N TRP A 45 -16.02 6.75 26.90
CA TRP A 45 -15.13 7.88 26.74
C TRP A 45 -15.93 9.17 26.57
N GLU A 46 -15.35 10.26 27.02
CA GLU A 46 -15.88 11.60 26.77
C GLU A 46 -14.86 12.44 26.04
N TYR A 47 -15.33 13.37 25.21
CA TYR A 47 -14.47 14.31 24.50
C TYR A 47 -14.83 15.76 24.78
N LEU A 48 -13.81 16.61 24.62
CA LEU A 48 -13.93 18.07 24.62
C LEU A 48 -13.04 18.63 23.52
N ALA A 49 -13.68 19.24 22.51
CA ALA A 49 -12.96 19.86 21.40
C ALA A 49 -12.51 21.29 21.75
N ARG A 50 -11.32 21.65 21.28
CA ARG A 50 -10.73 22.99 21.39
C ARG A 50 -10.21 23.42 20.03
N ASP A 51 -10.26 24.71 19.74
CA ASP A 51 -9.68 25.23 18.51
C ASP A 51 -8.15 25.21 18.59
N ALA A 52 -7.54 24.73 17.52
CA ALA A 52 -6.09 24.75 17.40
C ALA A 52 -5.62 26.19 17.12
N GLN A 53 -4.69 26.68 17.92
CA GLN A 53 -4.09 28.02 17.72
C GLN A 53 -2.77 27.88 16.98
N TRP A 54 -2.85 27.75 15.65
CA TRP A 54 -1.68 27.69 14.80
C TRP A 54 -1.33 29.04 14.21
N THR A 55 -0.06 29.35 14.14
CA THR A 55 0.45 30.59 13.56
C THR A 55 0.76 30.46 12.06
N THR A 56 1.02 29.23 11.60
CA THR A 56 1.25 28.94 10.19
C THR A 56 -0.01 28.33 9.55
N LYS A 57 -0.53 29.01 8.53
CA LYS A 57 -1.70 28.58 7.75
C LYS A 57 -1.36 27.73 6.54
N VAL A 58 -0.11 27.34 6.35
CA VAL A 58 0.33 26.76 5.08
C VAL A 58 0.69 25.29 5.26
N GLY A 59 -0.08 24.45 4.59
CA GLY A 59 0.28 23.11 4.17
C GLY A 59 0.89 22.20 5.23
N PHE A 60 1.52 21.19 4.76
CA PHE A 60 2.09 20.05 5.50
C PHE A 60 3.26 20.38 6.45
N ASP A 61 3.77 21.59 6.39
CA ASP A 61 4.93 22.04 7.17
C ASP A 61 4.47 22.97 8.31
N ARG A 62 4.21 22.42 9.47
CA ARG A 62 4.18 23.21 10.68
C ARG A 62 5.59 23.56 11.07
N SER A 63 5.80 24.81 11.42
CA SER A 63 7.12 25.23 11.87
C SER A 63 7.50 24.46 13.14
N GLU A 64 8.77 24.11 13.28
CA GLU A 64 9.32 23.51 14.50
C GLU A 64 8.96 24.34 15.73
N ALA A 65 8.84 25.66 15.57
CA ALA A 65 8.39 26.58 16.61
C ALA A 65 6.94 26.37 17.01
N ASP A 66 6.03 26.07 16.09
CA ASP A 66 4.63 25.74 16.40
C ASP A 66 4.54 24.42 17.16
N MET A 67 5.29 23.41 16.73
CA MET A 67 5.33 22.11 17.39
C MET A 67 5.87 22.22 18.81
N LYS A 68 6.90 23.03 19.02
CA LYS A 68 7.47 23.29 20.35
C LYS A 68 6.48 24.03 21.25
N ARG A 69 5.81 25.06 20.74
CA ARG A 69 4.78 25.79 21.50
C ARG A 69 3.61 24.89 21.88
N ASP A 70 3.15 24.03 20.96
CA ASP A 70 2.09 23.08 21.24
C ASP A 70 2.51 22.07 22.32
N ALA A 71 3.75 21.58 22.27
CA ALA A 71 4.29 20.68 23.29
C ALA A 71 4.36 21.31 24.68
N GLU A 72 4.73 22.58 24.77
CA GLU A 72 4.75 23.30 26.06
C GLU A 72 3.33 23.56 26.58
N ARG A 73 2.39 23.96 25.70
CA ARG A 73 0.98 24.11 26.06
C ARG A 73 0.38 22.82 26.58
N ALA A 74 0.63 21.71 25.90
CA ALA A 74 0.12 20.42 26.31
C ALA A 74 0.46 20.08 27.75
N LYS A 75 1.65 20.42 28.23
CA LYS A 75 2.08 20.15 29.63
C LYS A 75 1.25 20.87 30.69
N THR A 76 0.66 22.02 30.36
CA THR A 76 0.02 22.93 31.32
C THR A 76 -1.50 22.97 31.21
N GLU A 77 -2.09 22.56 30.09
CA GLU A 77 -3.54 22.67 29.85
C GLU A 77 -4.38 21.60 30.57
N CYS A 78 -3.81 20.48 30.92
CA CYS A 78 -4.54 19.30 31.41
C CYS A 78 -5.44 19.58 32.62
N GLU A 79 -4.95 20.33 33.61
CA GLU A 79 -5.70 20.61 34.84
C GLU A 79 -6.93 21.47 34.52
N ALA A 80 -6.76 22.57 33.77
CA ALA A 80 -7.85 23.45 33.38
C ALA A 80 -8.89 22.74 32.51
N VAL A 81 -8.45 21.86 31.62
CA VAL A 81 -9.33 21.11 30.76
C VAL A 81 -10.08 20.03 31.51
N SER A 82 -9.45 19.37 32.48
CA SER A 82 -10.09 18.30 33.26
C SER A 82 -11.30 18.81 34.07
N GLN A 83 -11.27 20.08 34.48
CA GLN A 83 -12.33 20.77 35.23
C GLN A 83 -13.35 21.49 34.33
N ALA A 84 -13.14 21.52 33.05
CA ALA A 84 -14.03 22.21 32.11
C ALA A 84 -15.38 21.51 31.99
N GLU A 85 -16.43 22.30 31.77
CA GLU A 85 -17.75 21.79 31.41
C GLU A 85 -17.87 21.51 29.91
N GLY A 86 -18.91 20.77 29.49
CA GLY A 86 -19.23 20.54 28.08
C GLY A 86 -18.62 19.28 27.47
N TRP A 87 -18.17 18.34 28.30
CA TRP A 87 -17.75 17.02 27.85
C TRP A 87 -18.93 16.26 27.25
N LYS A 88 -18.68 15.53 26.14
CA LYS A 88 -19.67 14.76 25.41
C LYS A 88 -19.19 13.32 25.23
N PRO A 89 -20.11 12.35 25.20
CA PRO A 89 -19.73 10.95 24.98
C PRO A 89 -19.14 10.72 23.58
N ILE A 90 -18.16 9.80 23.51
CA ILE A 90 -17.54 9.38 22.24
C ILE A 90 -17.08 7.92 22.36
N ARG A 91 -16.99 7.23 21.22
CA ARG A 91 -16.32 5.95 21.09
C ARG A 91 -14.91 6.15 20.53
N VAL A 92 -14.02 5.21 20.82
CA VAL A 92 -12.63 5.20 20.29
C VAL A 92 -12.40 3.93 19.46
N GLY A 93 -11.23 3.80 18.85
CA GLY A 93 -10.85 2.66 18.03
C GLY A 93 -11.07 2.88 16.53
N ARG A 94 -11.67 4.00 16.15
CA ARG A 94 -11.86 4.44 14.76
C ARG A 94 -11.64 5.95 14.66
N ARG A 95 -11.51 6.43 13.43
CA ARG A 95 -11.51 7.88 13.17
C ARG A 95 -12.86 8.50 13.52
N TRP A 96 -12.84 9.80 13.71
CA TRP A 96 -14.03 10.53 14.19
C TRP A 96 -15.16 10.60 13.18
N GLU A 97 -14.86 10.70 11.87
CA GLU A 97 -15.90 10.76 10.84
C GLU A 97 -16.77 9.49 10.78
N PRO A 98 -16.20 8.27 10.72
CA PRO A 98 -17.01 7.05 10.81
C PRO A 98 -17.76 6.89 12.14
N LEU A 99 -17.32 7.59 13.18
CA LEU A 99 -18.01 7.61 14.48
C LEU A 99 -19.10 8.68 14.55
N GLY A 100 -19.28 9.49 13.50
CA GLY A 100 -20.29 10.53 13.41
C GLY A 100 -19.86 11.90 13.98
N HIS A 101 -18.55 12.12 14.13
CA HIS A 101 -17.97 13.34 14.70
C HIS A 101 -17.04 14.10 13.74
N PRO A 102 -17.49 14.45 12.53
CA PRO A 102 -16.66 15.18 11.57
C PRO A 102 -16.28 16.61 12.05
N GLU A 103 -16.98 17.12 13.04
CA GLU A 103 -16.70 18.41 13.66
C GLU A 103 -15.41 18.45 14.48
N LEU A 104 -14.80 17.29 14.73
CA LEU A 104 -13.55 17.16 15.49
C LEU A 104 -12.30 17.26 14.59
N ASN A 105 -12.48 17.24 13.30
CA ASN A 105 -11.38 17.38 12.33
C ASN A 105 -10.72 18.75 12.46
N ASP A 106 -9.41 18.79 12.27
CA ASP A 106 -8.55 20.00 12.37
C ASP A 106 -8.59 20.68 13.76
N ARG A 107 -8.87 19.91 14.80
CA ARG A 107 -8.97 20.44 16.18
C ARG A 107 -8.04 19.70 17.14
N ILE A 108 -7.88 20.34 18.29
CA ILE A 108 -7.36 19.68 19.48
C ILE A 108 -8.55 19.05 20.21
N THR A 109 -8.54 17.71 20.29
CA THR A 109 -9.60 16.98 20.97
C THR A 109 -9.05 16.30 22.20
N TRP A 110 -9.59 16.65 23.33
CA TRP A 110 -9.31 15.99 24.60
C TRP A 110 -10.28 14.83 24.77
N LEU A 111 -9.75 13.66 25.06
CA LEU A 111 -10.48 12.47 25.46
C LEU A 111 -10.22 12.19 26.93
N ARG A 112 -11.22 11.68 27.65
CA ARG A 112 -11.04 11.23 29.01
C ARG A 112 -11.77 9.92 29.28
N LEU A 113 -11.18 9.12 30.16
CA LEU A 113 -11.75 7.87 30.68
C LEU A 113 -11.44 7.71 32.14
N ARG A 114 -12.44 7.34 32.96
CA ARG A 114 -12.27 6.97 34.36
C ARG A 114 -12.17 5.47 34.50
N PHE A 115 -11.25 5.01 35.34
CA PHE A 115 -11.10 3.58 35.63
C PHE A 115 -10.56 3.33 37.00
N ARG A 116 -10.85 2.15 37.56
CA ARG A 116 -10.34 1.72 38.87
C ARG A 116 -9.30 0.63 38.71
N VAL A 117 -8.29 0.68 39.56
CA VAL A 117 -7.25 -0.34 39.63
C VAL A 117 -7.24 -0.89 41.07
N PRO A 118 -7.48 -2.20 41.25
CA PRO A 118 -7.43 -2.83 42.58
C PRO A 118 -6.07 -2.65 43.28
N ALA A 119 -6.10 -2.57 44.59
CA ALA A 119 -4.89 -2.41 45.40
C ALA A 119 -3.93 -3.61 45.28
N GLU A 120 -4.47 -4.78 45.03
CA GLU A 120 -3.77 -6.04 44.87
C GLU A 120 -2.86 -6.06 43.64
N LEU A 121 -3.09 -5.15 42.69
CA LEU A 121 -2.23 -5.02 41.50
C LEU A 121 -1.00 -4.14 41.73
N LYS A 122 -0.82 -3.64 42.94
CA LYS A 122 0.39 -2.91 43.32
C LYS A 122 1.63 -3.78 43.14
N GLY A 123 2.57 -3.32 42.30
CA GLY A 123 3.77 -4.07 41.94
C GLY A 123 3.76 -4.61 40.51
N TYR A 124 2.62 -4.58 39.83
CA TYR A 124 2.55 -4.85 38.39
C TYR A 124 2.74 -3.55 37.60
N ARG A 125 3.33 -3.68 36.41
CA ARG A 125 3.38 -2.60 35.45
C ARG A 125 2.03 -2.48 34.76
N LEU A 126 1.50 -1.27 34.71
CA LEU A 126 0.25 -0.95 34.03
C LEU A 126 0.52 -0.05 32.85
N GLY A 127 -0.07 -0.34 31.72
CA GLY A 127 0.11 0.42 30.50
C GLY A 127 -1.19 0.68 29.76
N PHE A 128 -1.13 1.68 28.92
CA PHE A 128 -2.10 1.96 27.87
C PHE A 128 -1.49 1.61 26.53
N PHE A 129 -2.26 0.97 25.68
CA PHE A 129 -1.90 0.65 24.32
C PHE A 129 -2.99 1.10 23.36
N CYS A 130 -2.62 1.68 22.23
CA CYS A 130 -3.50 1.77 21.07
C CYS A 130 -2.74 1.46 19.79
N THR A 131 -3.47 0.95 18.79
CA THR A 131 -2.85 0.57 17.52
C THR A 131 -2.25 1.77 16.79
N ALA A 132 -2.86 2.95 16.97
CA ALA A 132 -2.38 4.19 16.40
C ALA A 132 -3.06 5.41 17.01
N VAL A 133 -2.45 6.57 16.84
CA VAL A 133 -3.09 7.87 17.01
C VAL A 133 -2.88 8.67 15.73
N ASP A 134 -3.86 9.40 15.31
CA ASP A 134 -3.81 10.27 14.15
C ASP A 134 -4.12 11.71 14.59
N ASP A 135 -3.25 12.72 14.52
CA ASP A 135 -1.83 12.76 14.06
C ASP A 135 -0.85 12.59 15.22
N SER A 136 -1.04 13.34 16.32
CA SER A 136 -0.19 13.28 17.52
C SER A 136 -1.04 13.31 18.79
N ALA A 137 -0.50 12.77 19.86
CA ALA A 137 -1.18 12.78 21.15
C ALA A 137 -0.26 13.01 22.34
N ASP A 138 -0.83 13.64 23.34
CA ASP A 138 -0.26 13.73 24.68
C ASP A 138 -1.11 12.91 25.66
N PHE A 139 -0.46 12.11 26.48
CA PHE A 139 -1.09 11.21 27.43
C PHE A 139 -0.86 11.67 28.86
N TYR A 140 -1.93 11.67 29.64
CA TYR A 140 -1.91 12.11 31.02
C TYR A 140 -2.61 11.09 31.92
N LEU A 141 -2.08 10.88 33.09
CA LEU A 141 -2.77 10.12 34.13
C LEU A 141 -2.82 10.94 35.42
N ASN A 142 -4.02 11.09 35.95
CA ASN A 142 -4.27 11.84 37.21
C ASN A 142 -3.70 13.28 37.19
N GLY A 143 -3.75 13.94 36.02
CA GLY A 143 -3.25 15.29 35.80
C GLY A 143 -1.76 15.38 35.40
N THR A 144 -1.02 14.28 35.50
CA THR A 144 0.42 14.28 35.18
C THR A 144 0.64 13.87 33.72
N HIS A 145 1.41 14.64 32.96
CA HIS A 145 1.84 14.30 31.62
C HIS A 145 2.81 13.12 31.63
N LEU A 146 2.50 12.06 30.90
CA LEU A 146 3.29 10.83 30.88
C LEU A 146 4.14 10.70 29.62
N ALA A 147 3.52 10.94 28.46
CA ALA A 147 4.17 10.71 27.18
C ALA A 147 3.57 11.62 26.10
N ARG A 148 4.37 11.92 25.10
CA ARG A 148 3.94 12.51 23.84
C ARG A 148 4.24 11.55 22.71
N HIS A 149 3.23 11.23 21.92
CA HIS A 149 3.38 10.53 20.65
C HIS A 149 3.30 11.54 19.53
N MET A 150 4.34 11.57 18.71
CA MET A 150 4.39 12.42 17.52
C MET A 150 4.21 11.54 16.30
N TYR A 151 3.09 11.72 15.62
CA TYR A 151 2.91 11.19 14.30
C TYR A 151 3.43 12.24 13.31
N HIS A 152 4.50 11.95 12.64
CA HIS A 152 4.93 12.78 11.53
C HIS A 152 4.00 12.50 10.35
N TRP A 153 3.32 13.53 9.89
CA TRP A 153 2.53 13.45 8.68
C TRP A 153 3.37 12.84 7.59
N GLY A 154 2.93 11.71 7.15
CA GLY A 154 3.62 10.97 6.15
C GLY A 154 4.21 9.65 6.58
N ALA A 155 4.29 9.32 7.85
CA ALA A 155 4.37 7.92 8.23
C ALA A 155 3.07 7.27 7.74
N ARG A 156 3.11 6.56 6.62
CA ARG A 156 1.92 5.89 6.06
C ARG A 156 1.39 4.78 6.95
N VAL A 157 2.15 4.44 7.94
CA VAL A 157 1.81 3.44 8.94
C VAL A 157 1.75 4.13 10.28
N PRO A 158 0.56 4.37 10.81
CA PRO A 158 0.44 4.78 12.20
C PRO A 158 1.16 3.77 13.09
N GLU A 159 2.07 4.24 13.90
CA GLU A 159 2.80 3.38 14.83
C GLU A 159 1.96 3.11 16.07
N PRO A 160 2.01 1.88 16.62
CA PRO A 160 1.38 1.60 17.90
C PRO A 160 1.96 2.47 19.01
N VAL A 161 1.08 2.93 19.88
CA VAL A 161 1.45 3.77 21.00
C VAL A 161 1.31 2.96 22.28
N THR A 162 2.37 2.93 23.06
CA THR A 162 2.40 2.37 24.42
C THR A 162 2.78 3.44 25.42
N VAL A 163 2.03 3.55 26.50
CA VAL A 163 2.28 4.51 27.57
C VAL A 163 2.32 3.79 28.91
N ASP A 164 3.42 3.94 29.65
CA ASP A 164 3.55 3.42 31.00
C ASP A 164 2.74 4.28 31.96
N LEU A 165 1.68 3.72 32.51
CA LEU A 165 0.82 4.37 33.50
C LEU A 165 1.30 4.17 34.92
N THR A 166 2.16 3.18 35.14
CA THR A 166 2.60 2.72 36.50
C THR A 166 3.06 3.83 37.42
N PRO A 167 3.83 4.85 36.97
CA PRO A 167 4.34 5.89 37.84
C PRO A 167 3.24 6.73 38.50
N GLN A 168 2.05 6.81 37.91
CA GLN A 168 0.99 7.72 38.34
C GLN A 168 -0.32 7.00 38.69
N VAL A 169 -0.37 5.66 38.62
CA VAL A 169 -1.55 4.89 38.97
C VAL A 169 -1.83 4.94 40.46
N ARG A 170 -3.08 5.23 40.82
CA ARG A 170 -3.64 5.09 42.16
C ARG A 170 -4.22 3.69 42.33
N PHE A 171 -3.43 2.81 42.95
CA PHE A 171 -3.88 1.47 43.27
C PHE A 171 -4.90 1.54 44.42
N GLY A 172 -6.02 0.85 44.31
CA GLY A 172 -7.13 0.90 45.22
C GLY A 172 -8.06 2.10 45.05
N GLY A 173 -7.86 2.89 43.98
CA GLY A 173 -8.62 4.11 43.77
C GLY A 173 -8.97 4.39 42.33
N GLU A 174 -9.73 5.44 42.08
CA GLU A 174 -10.09 5.95 40.80
C GLU A 174 -8.90 6.62 40.11
N ASN A 175 -8.74 6.37 38.81
CA ASN A 175 -7.79 7.01 37.95
C ASN A 175 -8.49 7.73 36.82
N LEU A 176 -7.95 8.86 36.38
CA LEU A 176 -8.41 9.62 35.23
C LEU A 176 -7.32 9.61 34.15
N LEU A 177 -7.56 8.85 33.10
CA LEU A 177 -6.76 8.89 31.86
C LEU A 177 -7.28 10.01 30.97
N MET A 178 -6.40 10.85 30.50
CA MET A 178 -6.71 11.87 29.51
C MET A 178 -5.76 11.74 28.32
N VAL A 179 -6.32 11.87 27.11
CA VAL A 179 -5.56 11.85 25.87
C VAL A 179 -5.89 13.11 25.08
N ARG A 180 -4.89 13.92 24.82
CA ARG A 180 -5.01 15.12 24.00
C ARG A 180 -4.58 14.78 22.59
N VAL A 181 -5.53 14.57 21.70
CA VAL A 181 -5.26 14.31 20.30
C VAL A 181 -5.20 15.65 19.55
N ASN A 182 -4.13 15.83 18.82
CA ASN A 182 -3.93 16.99 17.96
C ASN A 182 -4.03 16.54 16.51
N ASP A 183 -5.20 16.75 15.93
CA ASP A 183 -5.48 16.51 14.52
C ASP A 183 -5.11 17.76 13.74
N SER A 184 -3.95 17.76 13.18
CA SER A 184 -3.37 19.00 12.63
C SER A 184 -2.95 18.88 11.17
N ALA A 185 -3.03 17.69 10.58
CA ALA A 185 -2.57 17.47 9.23
C ALA A 185 -3.66 17.60 8.16
N GLN A 186 -4.74 18.28 8.46
CA GLN A 186 -5.75 18.82 7.50
C GLN A 186 -6.39 17.84 6.50
N ALA A 187 -5.88 16.65 6.37
CA ALA A 187 -6.32 15.79 5.27
C ALA A 187 -7.37 14.75 5.69
N ARG A 188 -7.51 14.47 6.99
CA ARG A 188 -8.31 13.29 7.43
C ARG A 188 -8.46 13.31 8.94
N GLY A 189 -9.65 13.04 9.41
CA GLY A 189 -9.98 13.11 10.81
C GLY A 189 -9.13 12.30 11.76
N GLY A 190 -8.80 12.92 12.86
CA GLY A 190 -8.02 12.34 13.94
C GLY A 190 -8.72 11.23 14.72
N GLY A 191 -8.02 10.67 15.67
CA GLY A 191 -8.59 9.69 16.59
C GLY A 191 -7.56 8.80 17.26
N VAL A 192 -8.02 8.07 18.26
CA VAL A 192 -7.32 6.93 18.85
C VAL A 192 -7.83 5.68 18.18
N LEU A 193 -6.97 4.95 17.48
CA LEU A 193 -7.34 4.01 16.44
C LEU A 193 -7.02 2.55 16.79
N GLY A 194 -7.79 1.62 16.18
CA GLY A 194 -7.59 0.19 16.28
C GLY A 194 -7.92 -0.37 17.65
N HIS A 195 -7.08 -1.25 18.16
CA HIS A 195 -7.21 -1.75 19.53
C HIS A 195 -6.84 -0.65 20.53
N VAL A 196 -7.63 -0.46 21.53
CA VAL A 196 -7.40 0.51 22.62
C VAL A 196 -7.52 -0.24 23.92
N LEU A 197 -6.39 -0.46 24.61
CA LEU A 197 -6.27 -1.41 25.70
C LEU A 197 -5.69 -0.75 26.95
N LEU A 198 -6.22 -1.08 28.12
CA LEU A 198 -5.44 -1.07 29.36
C LEU A 198 -4.90 -2.48 29.59
N TYR A 199 -3.63 -2.58 29.98
CA TYR A 199 -3.01 -3.87 30.25
C TYR A 199 -2.12 -3.80 31.49
N ARG A 200 -1.92 -4.95 32.12
CA ARG A 200 -0.85 -5.12 33.10
C ARG A 200 0.18 -6.06 32.56
N THR A 201 1.43 -5.76 32.77
CA THR A 201 2.52 -6.65 32.46
C THR A 201 3.37 -6.89 33.67
N LEU A 202 4.07 -7.99 33.67
CA LEU A 202 5.18 -8.18 34.56
C LEU A 202 6.35 -7.29 34.11
N PRO A 203 7.18 -6.76 35.02
CA PRO A 203 8.37 -6.04 34.61
C PRO A 203 9.25 -6.89 33.70
N PHE A 204 9.72 -6.33 32.62
CA PHE A 204 10.60 -7.01 31.69
C PHE A 204 11.84 -6.16 31.42
N GLU A 205 12.95 -6.82 31.15
CA GLU A 205 14.20 -6.19 30.73
C GLU A 205 14.58 -6.75 29.36
N ARG A 206 15.15 -5.90 28.51
CA ARG A 206 15.74 -6.34 27.24
C ARG A 206 17.10 -6.96 27.47
N THR A 207 17.39 -8.07 26.84
CA THR A 207 18.74 -8.61 26.79
C THR A 207 19.53 -7.96 25.64
N ALA A 208 20.84 -7.99 25.73
CA ALA A 208 21.76 -7.45 24.71
C ALA A 208 21.65 -8.16 23.34
N ARG A 209 20.85 -9.22 23.22
CA ARG A 209 20.65 -10.03 22.01
C ARG A 209 19.22 -10.05 21.50
N GLY A 210 18.35 -9.24 22.06
CA GLY A 210 17.01 -9.11 21.66
C GLY A 210 16.03 -10.28 21.95
N GLY A 211 15.92 -11.07 23.03
CA GLY A 211 14.94 -12.11 23.44
C GLY A 211 14.05 -11.69 24.59
N ILE A 212 13.16 -12.51 25.04
CA ILE A 212 12.43 -12.34 26.29
C ILE A 212 12.91 -13.39 27.28
N ALA A 213 13.44 -12.94 28.40
CA ALA A 213 13.70 -13.79 29.56
C ALA A 213 12.84 -13.34 30.73
N LEU A 214 12.18 -14.26 31.37
CA LEU A 214 11.53 -14.02 32.66
C LEU A 214 12.57 -14.16 33.74
N ALA A 215 12.89 -13.04 34.42
CA ALA A 215 13.77 -13.05 35.56
C ALA A 215 12.93 -13.02 36.84
N GLY A 216 13.12 -14.02 37.69
CA GLY A 216 12.48 -14.15 39.00
C GLY A 216 12.45 -15.59 39.49
N ASP A 217 12.15 -15.79 40.77
CA ASP A 217 12.09 -17.10 41.46
C ASP A 217 10.84 -17.91 41.08
N ALA A 218 10.40 -17.84 39.84
CA ALA A 218 9.27 -18.64 39.35
C ALA A 218 9.72 -20.10 39.29
N ALA A 219 9.47 -20.83 40.31
CA ALA A 219 9.66 -22.27 40.35
C ALA A 219 8.58 -22.96 39.55
N GLY A 220 8.84 -23.29 38.33
CA GLY A 220 7.99 -24.15 37.48
C GLY A 220 7.62 -23.56 36.13
N PRO A 221 7.16 -24.37 35.21
CA PRO A 221 6.69 -23.93 33.90
C PRO A 221 5.43 -23.07 34.07
N PHE A 222 5.38 -21.92 33.39
CA PHE A 222 4.17 -21.12 33.26
C PHE A 222 3.79 -20.94 31.79
N SER A 223 2.51 -20.79 31.57
CA SER A 223 1.97 -20.56 30.24
C SER A 223 2.04 -19.07 29.91
N VAL A 224 2.69 -18.74 28.79
CA VAL A 224 2.71 -17.39 28.22
C VAL A 224 1.68 -17.34 27.12
N VAL A 225 0.76 -16.40 27.24
CA VAL A 225 -0.30 -16.20 26.25
C VAL A 225 -0.19 -14.77 25.76
N LEU A 226 -0.08 -14.58 24.47
CA LEU A 226 0.01 -13.30 23.81
C LEU A 226 -1.33 -12.95 23.21
N HIS A 227 -1.88 -11.82 23.58
CA HIS A 227 -3.13 -11.33 23.04
C HIS A 227 -2.97 -9.92 22.47
N LEU A 228 -3.76 -9.62 21.45
CA LEU A 228 -4.07 -8.28 20.99
C LEU A 228 -5.59 -8.15 20.89
N GLY A 229 -6.20 -7.42 21.82
CA GLY A 229 -7.65 -7.45 22.02
C GLY A 229 -8.11 -8.87 22.37
N ASP A 230 -9.13 -9.38 21.67
CA ASP A 230 -9.66 -10.73 21.85
C ASP A 230 -8.88 -11.80 21.06
N ALA A 231 -7.90 -11.39 20.29
CA ALA A 231 -7.18 -12.30 19.43
C ALA A 231 -5.99 -12.93 20.16
N LEU A 232 -5.99 -14.24 20.24
CA LEU A 232 -4.84 -15.03 20.68
C LEU A 232 -3.73 -14.94 19.64
N LEU A 233 -2.59 -14.34 20.02
CA LEU A 233 -1.44 -14.21 19.12
C LEU A 233 -0.52 -15.41 19.18
N ALA A 234 -0.22 -15.88 20.40
CA ALA A 234 0.61 -17.04 20.64
C ALA A 234 0.44 -17.57 22.05
N HIS A 235 0.88 -18.81 22.31
CA HIS A 235 0.92 -19.39 23.64
C HIS A 235 2.10 -20.38 23.76
N GLY A 236 2.62 -20.55 24.95
CA GLY A 236 3.69 -21.50 25.27
C GLY A 236 3.96 -21.61 26.76
N GLU A 237 4.65 -22.66 27.16
CA GLU A 237 5.09 -22.89 28.55
C GLU A 237 6.62 -22.85 28.62
N LYS A 238 7.18 -21.72 29.07
CA LYS A 238 8.62 -21.53 29.21
C LYS A 238 8.97 -20.38 30.15
N THR A 239 10.17 -20.42 30.70
CA THR A 239 10.74 -19.32 31.50
C THR A 239 11.65 -18.39 30.67
N ALA A 240 12.10 -18.83 29.50
CA ALA A 240 12.88 -18.05 28.55
C ALA A 240 12.50 -18.44 27.12
N PHE A 241 12.50 -17.45 26.22
CA PHE A 241 12.19 -17.62 24.82
C PHE A 241 13.36 -17.13 23.99
N ALA A 242 13.84 -17.99 23.09
CA ALA A 242 14.79 -17.57 22.09
C ALA A 242 14.11 -16.67 21.03
N PRO A 243 14.83 -15.79 20.38
CA PRO A 243 14.31 -14.92 19.33
C PRO A 243 13.49 -15.63 18.24
N ALA A 244 13.96 -16.79 17.79
CA ALA A 244 13.24 -17.58 16.80
C ALA A 244 11.92 -18.14 17.35
N GLU A 245 11.84 -18.44 18.65
CA GLU A 245 10.63 -18.94 19.31
C GLU A 245 9.60 -17.84 19.52
N LEU A 246 10.03 -16.62 19.84
CA LEU A 246 9.15 -15.46 19.91
C LEU A 246 8.52 -15.12 18.58
N ARG A 247 9.25 -15.29 17.49
CA ARG A 247 8.69 -15.21 16.16
C ARG A 247 7.75 -16.35 15.85
N ALA A 248 8.08 -17.55 16.27
CA ALA A 248 7.19 -18.68 16.18
C ALA A 248 5.92 -18.49 17.03
N MET A 249 5.93 -17.60 18.01
CA MET A 249 4.79 -17.23 18.85
C MET A 249 4.00 -16.02 18.32
N GLU A 250 4.47 -15.40 17.22
CA GLU A 250 3.77 -14.29 16.56
C GLU A 250 3.50 -13.04 17.39
N VAL A 251 4.48 -12.61 18.05
CA VAL A 251 4.46 -11.25 18.54
C VAL A 251 4.48 -10.32 17.32
N PRO A 252 3.44 -9.53 17.05
CA PRO A 252 3.49 -8.56 15.98
C PRO A 252 4.72 -7.68 16.16
N PRO A 253 5.56 -7.48 15.15
CA PRO A 253 6.82 -6.75 15.30
C PRO A 253 6.67 -5.33 15.83
N TYR A 254 5.51 -4.70 15.65
CA TYR A 254 5.25 -3.37 16.18
C TYR A 254 5.06 -3.34 17.71
N ILE A 255 4.59 -4.43 18.33
CA ILE A 255 4.55 -4.55 19.80
C ILE A 255 5.97 -4.62 20.33
N LEU A 256 6.88 -5.30 19.64
CA LEU A 256 8.29 -5.36 19.95
C LEU A 256 8.99 -4.00 19.78
N ARG A 257 8.60 -3.19 18.79
CA ARG A 257 9.19 -1.87 18.54
C ARG A 257 9.01 -0.89 19.70
N ASN A 258 7.91 -1.01 20.42
CA ASN A 258 7.58 -0.13 21.51
C ASN A 258 8.13 -0.62 22.86
N ASP A 259 9.05 -1.57 22.85
CA ASP A 259 9.72 -2.11 24.03
C ASP A 259 8.77 -2.78 25.05
N GLU A 260 7.51 -2.94 24.65
CA GLU A 260 6.48 -3.49 25.51
C GLU A 260 5.76 -4.63 24.80
N LEU A 261 5.88 -5.80 25.38
CA LEU A 261 5.11 -6.95 25.04
C LEU A 261 4.01 -7.13 26.08
N VAL A 262 2.77 -7.20 25.60
CA VAL A 262 1.66 -7.56 26.46
C VAL A 262 1.68 -9.07 26.61
N LEU A 263 2.24 -9.55 27.72
CA LEU A 263 2.25 -10.95 28.09
C LEU A 263 1.08 -11.22 29.01
N VAL A 264 0.19 -12.08 28.59
CA VAL A 264 -0.96 -12.51 29.37
C VAL A 264 -0.60 -13.80 30.07
N PHE A 265 -0.49 -13.77 31.39
CA PHE A 265 -0.22 -14.94 32.20
C PHE A 265 -1.51 -15.50 32.80
N PRO A 266 -1.66 -16.82 32.89
CA PRO A 266 -2.75 -17.41 33.66
C PRO A 266 -2.79 -16.90 35.11
N ALA A 267 -3.98 -16.84 35.67
CA ALA A 267 -4.18 -16.27 37.02
C ALA A 267 -3.36 -17.00 38.09
N GLU A 268 -3.09 -18.27 37.91
CA GLU A 268 -2.26 -19.10 38.80
C GLU A 268 -0.81 -18.62 38.85
N VAL A 269 -0.27 -18.21 37.71
CA VAL A 269 1.12 -17.71 37.59
C VAL A 269 1.23 -16.30 38.19
N THR A 270 0.20 -15.48 38.03
CA THR A 270 0.19 -14.10 38.61
C THR A 270 0.04 -14.05 40.13
N LYS A 271 -0.44 -15.13 40.74
CA LYS A 271 -0.54 -15.28 42.20
C LYS A 271 0.75 -15.77 42.87
N ALA A 272 1.67 -16.36 42.13
CA ALA A 272 2.95 -16.80 42.63
C ALA A 272 3.91 -15.59 42.83
N ALA A 273 4.19 -15.34 44.05
CA ALA A 273 5.16 -14.44 44.70
C ALA A 273 5.97 -13.46 43.83
N GLY A 274 5.51 -12.21 43.75
CA GLY A 274 6.33 -11.08 43.42
C GLY A 274 6.42 -10.70 41.93
N PRO A 275 6.96 -9.54 41.60
CA PRO A 275 7.11 -9.08 40.24
C PRO A 275 8.16 -9.93 39.52
N HIS A 276 7.73 -10.60 38.48
CA HIS A 276 8.65 -11.28 37.53
C HIS A 276 9.16 -10.27 36.51
N ARG A 277 10.44 -10.39 36.16
CA ARG A 277 11.04 -9.60 35.08
C ARG A 277 11.04 -10.41 33.80
N VAL A 278 10.49 -9.84 32.75
CA VAL A 278 10.54 -10.38 31.39
C VAL A 278 11.56 -9.58 30.59
N GLN A 279 12.47 -10.26 29.96
CA GLN A 279 13.53 -9.67 29.18
C GLN A 279 13.23 -9.88 27.69
N LEU A 280 13.09 -8.81 26.89
CA LEU A 280 12.76 -8.84 25.47
C LEU A 280 13.99 -8.64 24.60
N ASP A 281 14.30 -9.58 23.77
CA ASP A 281 15.35 -9.50 22.76
C ASP A 281 14.80 -9.22 21.35
N GLU A 282 15.25 -8.17 20.69
CA GLU A 282 14.96 -7.88 19.28
C GLU A 282 15.84 -8.72 18.33
N VAL A 283 15.33 -9.13 17.26
CA VAL A 283 15.31 -10.39 16.82
C VAL A 283 15.55 -10.57 15.35
N CYS A 284 16.78 -10.47 14.98
CA CYS A 284 17.21 -11.16 13.79
C CYS A 284 17.39 -12.65 14.08
N PRO A 285 16.97 -13.57 13.19
CA PRO A 285 17.23 -14.97 13.35
C PRO A 285 18.71 -15.22 13.49
N THR A 286 19.10 -15.78 14.64
CA THR A 286 20.47 -16.19 14.90
C THR A 286 20.59 -17.70 14.76
N ARG A 287 21.77 -18.17 14.38
CA ARG A 287 22.08 -19.60 14.33
C ARG A 287 23.54 -19.84 14.64
N ASP A 288 23.85 -20.90 15.39
CA ASP A 288 25.21 -21.39 15.62
C ASP A 288 25.22 -22.90 15.44
N GLU A 289 25.30 -23.33 14.19
CA GLU A 289 25.36 -24.72 13.81
C GLU A 289 26.60 -24.97 12.94
N ARG A 290 27.41 -25.95 13.32
CA ARG A 290 28.65 -26.31 12.63
C ARG A 290 28.72 -27.81 12.39
N PRO A 291 29.31 -28.23 11.27
CA PRO A 291 29.89 -27.43 10.18
C PRO A 291 28.82 -26.74 9.33
N LEU A 292 29.20 -25.73 8.54
CA LEU A 292 28.34 -25.18 7.51
C LEU A 292 27.92 -26.28 6.54
N VAL A 293 26.61 -26.48 6.38
CA VAL A 293 26.01 -27.44 5.45
C VAL A 293 24.81 -26.82 4.77
N VAL A 294 24.76 -26.90 3.43
CA VAL A 294 23.57 -26.57 2.67
C VAL A 294 23.06 -27.80 1.93
N ARG A 295 21.71 -27.99 1.95
CA ARG A 295 21.00 -29.06 1.24
C ARG A 295 19.81 -28.52 0.48
N CYS A 296 19.50 -29.16 -0.63
CA CYS A 296 18.42 -28.77 -1.52
C CYS A 296 17.83 -30.03 -2.18
N ASP A 297 17.13 -30.83 -1.38
CA ASP A 297 16.70 -32.17 -1.79
C ASP A 297 15.41 -32.14 -2.65
N GLN A 298 14.76 -31.00 -2.76
CA GLN A 298 13.47 -30.84 -3.49
C GLN A 298 13.62 -30.13 -4.84
N LEU A 299 14.76 -30.28 -5.50
CA LEU A 299 14.94 -29.76 -6.85
C LEU A 299 14.25 -30.68 -7.88
N PRO A 300 13.32 -30.15 -8.73
CA PRO A 300 12.70 -30.94 -9.77
C PRO A 300 13.72 -31.26 -10.88
N ALA A 301 13.62 -32.48 -11.47
CA ALA A 301 14.40 -32.81 -12.64
C ALA A 301 13.92 -32.14 -13.94
N ARG A 302 12.66 -31.64 -13.93
CA ARG A 302 12.00 -31.03 -15.10
C ARG A 302 11.09 -29.90 -14.66
N ALA A 303 11.02 -28.84 -15.48
CA ALA A 303 10.11 -27.71 -15.30
C ALA A 303 9.66 -27.16 -16.64
N GLU A 304 8.58 -26.39 -16.66
CA GLU A 304 8.19 -25.61 -17.82
C GLU A 304 8.92 -24.24 -17.83
N ARG A 305 9.12 -23.70 -19.01
CA ARG A 305 9.61 -22.33 -19.16
C ARG A 305 8.69 -21.36 -18.42
N PHE A 306 9.24 -20.44 -17.63
CA PHE A 306 8.53 -19.47 -16.78
C PHE A 306 7.69 -20.10 -15.65
N GLU A 307 7.85 -21.36 -15.34
CA GLU A 307 7.27 -21.97 -14.14
C GLU A 307 8.00 -21.51 -12.88
N LEU A 308 7.28 -21.19 -11.81
CA LEU A 308 7.88 -20.87 -10.52
C LEU A 308 8.36 -22.14 -9.84
N LEU A 309 9.65 -22.22 -9.60
CA LEU A 309 10.26 -23.22 -8.73
C LEU A 309 10.44 -22.61 -7.33
N THR A 310 9.72 -23.15 -6.38
CA THR A 310 9.87 -22.81 -4.96
C THR A 310 10.76 -23.85 -4.30
N ILE A 311 11.97 -23.47 -3.93
CA ILE A 311 13.00 -24.38 -3.49
C ILE A 311 13.32 -24.10 -2.01
N PRO A 312 12.92 -24.99 -1.08
CA PRO A 312 13.38 -24.95 0.31
C PRO A 312 14.88 -25.22 0.38
N VAL A 313 15.58 -24.46 1.20
CA VAL A 313 17.01 -24.64 1.44
C VAL A 313 17.23 -24.98 2.90
N GLU A 314 17.65 -26.20 3.17
CA GLU A 314 18.05 -26.62 4.51
C GLU A 314 19.48 -26.13 4.77
N LEU A 315 19.68 -25.47 5.90
CA LEU A 315 20.94 -24.81 6.21
C LEU A 315 21.32 -25.02 7.66
N ALA A 316 22.48 -25.64 7.90
CA ALA A 316 23.22 -25.53 9.14
C ALA A 316 24.32 -24.47 8.94
N ALA A 317 24.32 -23.39 9.71
CA ALA A 317 25.21 -22.24 9.52
C ALA A 317 25.38 -21.46 10.80
N THR A 318 26.34 -20.54 10.82
CA THR A 318 26.60 -19.68 11.97
C THR A 318 26.49 -18.20 11.59
N TYR A 319 25.47 -17.53 12.11
CA TYR A 319 25.20 -16.11 11.88
C TYR A 319 24.42 -15.50 13.04
N ASP A 320 24.59 -14.21 13.26
CA ASP A 320 23.84 -13.42 14.24
C ASP A 320 22.65 -12.69 13.60
N ASN A 321 22.68 -12.52 12.26
CA ASN A 321 21.58 -11.92 11.49
C ASN A 321 21.39 -12.65 10.15
N ALA A 322 20.27 -13.33 9.98
CA ALA A 322 19.91 -14.03 8.74
C ALA A 322 19.71 -13.10 7.53
N PHE A 323 19.56 -11.82 7.73
CA PHE A 323 19.33 -10.82 6.67
C PHE A 323 20.59 -10.07 6.26
N ASP A 324 21.70 -10.31 6.94
CA ASP A 324 23.00 -9.70 6.60
C ASP A 324 23.79 -10.65 5.67
N PRO A 325 23.90 -10.34 4.38
CA PRO A 325 24.59 -11.20 3.41
C PRO A 325 26.11 -11.32 3.66
N ARG A 326 26.67 -10.51 4.53
CA ARG A 326 28.08 -10.61 4.97
C ARG A 326 28.28 -11.68 6.04
N GLN A 327 27.21 -12.00 6.79
CA GLN A 327 27.22 -13.05 7.80
C GLN A 327 26.76 -14.38 7.25
N ILE A 328 25.76 -14.37 6.38
CA ILE A 328 25.23 -15.54 5.71
C ILE A 328 24.79 -15.20 4.29
N ASN A 329 25.48 -15.74 3.31
CA ASN A 329 25.14 -15.56 1.90
C ASN A 329 24.77 -16.91 1.29
N VAL A 330 23.50 -17.04 0.89
CA VAL A 330 22.98 -18.24 0.25
C VAL A 330 22.44 -17.85 -1.13
N GLN A 331 22.85 -18.60 -2.17
CA GLN A 331 22.40 -18.34 -3.53
C GLN A 331 22.43 -19.59 -4.39
N ALA A 332 21.53 -19.67 -5.35
CA ALA A 332 21.69 -20.63 -6.44
C ALA A 332 22.62 -20.06 -7.50
N VAL A 333 23.43 -20.92 -8.06
CA VAL A 333 24.23 -20.66 -9.26
C VAL A 333 23.68 -21.56 -10.35
N VAL A 334 23.15 -20.94 -11.40
CA VAL A 334 22.49 -21.62 -12.52
C VAL A 334 23.23 -21.33 -13.79
N GLU A 335 23.76 -22.35 -14.46
CA GLU A 335 24.30 -22.29 -15.82
C GLU A 335 23.15 -22.58 -16.78
N THR A 336 22.76 -21.57 -17.57
CA THR A 336 21.66 -21.71 -18.54
C THR A 336 22.12 -22.41 -19.82
N PRO A 337 21.20 -22.90 -20.70
CA PRO A 337 21.54 -23.52 -21.97
C PRO A 337 22.39 -22.66 -22.91
N SER A 338 22.22 -21.32 -22.83
CA SER A 338 23.05 -20.37 -23.60
C SER A 338 24.46 -20.15 -23.01
N GLY A 339 24.79 -20.79 -21.89
CA GLY A 339 26.08 -20.64 -21.19
C GLY A 339 26.16 -19.44 -20.25
N ARG A 340 25.06 -18.72 -20.01
CA ARG A 340 25.04 -17.64 -19.02
C ARG A 340 25.01 -18.23 -17.61
N THR A 341 25.66 -17.53 -16.68
CA THR A 341 25.58 -17.86 -15.26
C THR A 341 24.65 -16.88 -14.55
N GLU A 342 23.59 -17.39 -13.95
CA GLU A 342 22.64 -16.63 -13.15
C GLU A 342 22.90 -16.93 -11.65
N LYS A 343 23.02 -15.87 -10.84
CA LYS A 343 23.18 -15.98 -9.38
C LYS A 343 21.89 -15.50 -8.73
N VAL A 344 21.10 -16.43 -8.22
CA VAL A 344 19.77 -16.15 -7.65
C VAL A 344 19.91 -16.18 -6.12
N PRO A 345 19.71 -15.05 -5.44
CA PRO A 345 19.84 -15.00 -3.99
C PRO A 345 18.68 -15.77 -3.32
N ALA A 346 19.01 -16.58 -2.32
CA ALA A 346 18.05 -17.11 -1.37
C ALA A 346 17.74 -16.09 -0.27
N PHE A 347 16.65 -16.28 0.43
CA PHE A 347 16.21 -15.38 1.50
C PHE A 347 15.64 -16.16 2.69
N PHE A 348 15.73 -15.55 3.86
CA PHE A 348 15.07 -16.07 5.05
C PHE A 348 13.56 -15.89 4.92
N TRP A 349 12.80 -16.92 5.22
CA TRP A 349 11.36 -17.00 4.98
C TRP A 349 10.61 -17.64 6.14
N GLN A 350 9.48 -17.09 6.51
CA GLN A 350 8.54 -17.62 7.48
C GLN A 350 7.16 -17.74 6.84
N ASP A 351 6.54 -18.90 6.95
CA ASP A 351 5.14 -19.12 6.52
C ASP A 351 4.16 -18.82 7.65
N PHE A 352 2.96 -18.42 7.26
CA PHE A 352 1.91 -18.06 8.20
C PHE A 352 0.56 -18.64 7.81
N THR A 353 -0.31 -18.80 8.82
CA THR A 353 -1.75 -18.99 8.65
C THR A 353 -2.44 -17.67 8.96
N SER A 354 -3.21 -17.15 8.02
CA SER A 354 -4.04 -15.97 8.27
C SER A 354 -5.29 -16.36 9.04
N VAL A 355 -5.52 -15.69 10.17
CA VAL A 355 -6.73 -15.78 11.00
C VAL A 355 -7.44 -14.44 10.96
N ALA A 356 -8.68 -14.44 10.46
CA ALA A 356 -9.47 -13.22 10.36
C ALA A 356 -9.89 -12.72 11.75
N ILE A 357 -9.79 -11.40 11.96
CA ILE A 357 -10.32 -10.70 13.11
C ILE A 357 -11.40 -9.74 12.60
N GLY A 358 -12.64 -10.12 12.69
CA GLY A 358 -13.73 -9.38 12.07
C GLY A 358 -13.64 -9.37 10.55
N GLU A 359 -14.13 -8.31 9.92
CA GLU A 359 -14.20 -8.20 8.45
C GLU A 359 -12.95 -7.58 7.82
N THR A 360 -12.20 -6.80 8.55
CA THR A 360 -11.16 -5.92 7.99
C THR A 360 -9.74 -6.24 8.43
N GLU A 361 -9.58 -7.02 9.48
CA GLU A 361 -8.28 -7.31 10.09
C GLU A 361 -7.97 -8.81 10.07
N GLU A 362 -6.70 -9.13 10.14
CA GLU A 362 -6.21 -10.51 10.30
C GLU A 362 -4.98 -10.55 11.19
N ILE A 363 -4.79 -11.70 11.81
CA ILE A 363 -3.54 -12.06 12.46
C ILE A 363 -2.90 -13.21 11.69
N LEU A 364 -1.60 -13.12 11.53
CA LEU A 364 -0.80 -14.15 10.89
C LEU A 364 -0.20 -15.07 11.96
N LEU A 365 -0.57 -16.35 11.95
CA LEU A 365 -0.02 -17.38 12.85
C LEU A 365 1.12 -18.13 12.16
N PRO A 366 2.40 -18.16 12.70
CA PRO A 366 3.52 -18.81 12.05
C PRO A 366 3.33 -20.30 11.95
N LYS A 367 3.73 -20.84 10.84
CA LYS A 367 3.82 -22.26 10.61
C LYS A 367 5.26 -22.73 10.76
N ARG A 368 5.41 -23.95 11.23
CA ARG A 368 6.71 -24.63 11.11
C ARG A 368 7.07 -24.78 9.63
N CYS A 369 8.22 -24.27 9.23
CA CYS A 369 8.69 -24.32 7.86
C CYS A 369 10.22 -24.43 7.81
N VAL A 370 10.76 -24.75 6.63
CA VAL A 370 12.18 -24.58 6.34
C VAL A 370 12.43 -23.08 6.19
N PRO A 371 13.32 -22.46 7.00
CA PRO A 371 13.39 -21.01 7.12
C PRO A 371 14.17 -20.33 5.99
N TRP A 372 14.73 -21.05 5.05
CA TRP A 372 15.40 -20.51 3.89
C TRP A 372 14.71 -20.98 2.61
N ARG A 373 14.57 -20.06 1.67
CA ARG A 373 13.87 -20.30 0.41
C ARG A 373 14.54 -19.61 -0.76
N LEU A 374 14.38 -20.20 -1.93
CA LEU A 374 14.85 -19.66 -3.17
C LEU A 374 13.73 -19.78 -4.20
N TYR A 375 13.49 -18.69 -4.96
CA TYR A 375 12.56 -18.67 -6.07
C TYR A 375 13.34 -18.60 -7.39
N TYR A 376 12.99 -19.49 -8.32
CA TYR A 376 13.58 -19.47 -9.65
C TYR A 376 12.53 -19.75 -10.73
N ARG A 377 12.59 -18.98 -11.81
CA ARG A 377 11.80 -19.20 -13.02
C ARG A 377 12.75 -19.33 -14.22
N PRO A 378 12.91 -20.51 -14.80
CA PRO A 378 13.78 -20.71 -15.95
C PRO A 378 13.21 -19.99 -17.19
N ARG A 379 14.05 -19.22 -17.87
CA ARG A 379 13.67 -18.44 -19.05
C ARG A 379 14.07 -19.09 -20.38
N GLU A 380 14.98 -20.03 -20.36
CA GLU A 380 15.49 -20.71 -21.54
C GLU A 380 15.03 -22.17 -21.56
N ILE A 381 14.72 -22.67 -22.75
CA ILE A 381 14.42 -24.10 -22.96
C ILE A 381 15.73 -24.87 -23.08
N GLY A 382 15.85 -26.03 -22.42
CA GLY A 382 17.04 -26.87 -22.46
C GLY A 382 17.52 -27.28 -21.06
N ILE A 383 18.74 -27.79 -21.00
CA ILE A 383 19.33 -28.26 -19.76
C ILE A 383 20.03 -27.12 -19.02
N HIS A 384 19.57 -26.87 -17.81
CA HIS A 384 20.24 -25.99 -16.86
C HIS A 384 21.06 -26.84 -15.87
N LYS A 385 22.24 -26.33 -15.46
CA LYS A 385 23.00 -26.89 -14.35
C LYS A 385 22.79 -25.98 -13.14
N PHE A 386 22.38 -26.57 -12.03
CA PHE A 386 21.95 -25.87 -10.84
C PHE A 386 22.69 -26.39 -9.60
N HIS A 387 23.25 -25.53 -8.78
CA HIS A 387 23.69 -25.85 -7.43
C HIS A 387 23.45 -24.67 -6.50
N VAL A 388 23.38 -24.96 -5.20
CA VAL A 388 23.26 -23.95 -4.15
C VAL A 388 24.58 -23.78 -3.44
N LEU A 389 25.00 -22.54 -3.27
CA LEU A 389 26.19 -22.13 -2.54
C LEU A 389 25.76 -21.41 -1.27
N ALA A 390 26.31 -21.81 -0.13
CA ALA A 390 26.19 -21.09 1.13
C ALA A 390 27.58 -20.68 1.64
N GLN A 391 27.65 -19.49 2.22
CA GLN A 391 28.87 -18.95 2.82
C GLN A 391 28.53 -18.29 4.15
N ASP A 392 29.27 -18.63 5.21
CA ASP A 392 29.27 -17.96 6.49
C ASP A 392 30.70 -17.73 7.02
N LYS A 393 30.84 -17.27 8.25
CA LYS A 393 32.16 -17.06 8.88
C LYS A 393 32.97 -18.35 9.06
N THR A 394 32.38 -19.52 8.95
CA THR A 394 33.05 -20.82 9.13
C THR A 394 33.55 -21.40 7.82
N GLY A 395 33.10 -20.91 6.68
CA GLY A 395 33.56 -21.35 5.37
C GLY A 395 32.51 -21.25 4.28
N VAL A 396 32.69 -22.08 3.28
CA VAL A 396 31.81 -22.19 2.09
C VAL A 396 31.38 -23.63 1.93
N HIS A 397 30.09 -23.88 1.69
CA HIS A 397 29.57 -25.19 1.34
C HIS A 397 28.72 -25.10 0.05
N ARG A 398 28.82 -26.13 -0.76
CA ARG A 398 28.14 -26.22 -2.07
C ARG A 398 27.41 -27.54 -2.19
N THR A 399 26.16 -27.51 -2.71
CA THR A 399 25.47 -28.76 -3.09
C THR A 399 26.11 -29.37 -4.34
N PRO A 400 25.92 -30.69 -4.59
CA PRO A 400 26.23 -31.30 -5.90
C PRO A 400 25.47 -30.59 -7.02
N ASP A 401 26.00 -30.70 -8.25
CA ASP A 401 25.30 -30.18 -9.44
C ASP A 401 24.03 -30.98 -9.73
N HIS A 402 22.95 -30.30 -9.94
CA HIS A 402 21.66 -30.82 -10.36
C HIS A 402 21.37 -30.43 -11.80
N LYS A 403 20.79 -31.32 -12.60
CA LYS A 403 20.32 -31.01 -13.97
C LYS A 403 18.83 -30.77 -13.95
N LEU A 404 18.42 -29.62 -14.45
CA LEU A 404 17.02 -29.23 -14.62
C LEU A 404 16.73 -29.16 -16.12
N GLU A 405 15.87 -30.04 -16.63
CA GLU A 405 15.34 -29.97 -17.99
C GLU A 405 14.19 -28.98 -18.04
N VAL A 406 14.32 -27.93 -18.85
CA VAL A 406 13.27 -26.95 -19.08
C VAL A 406 12.63 -27.17 -20.44
N VAL A 407 11.32 -27.34 -20.45
CA VAL A 407 10.50 -27.53 -21.65
C VAL A 407 9.68 -26.28 -21.99
N SER A 408 9.12 -26.26 -23.20
CA SER A 408 8.26 -25.14 -23.63
C SER A 408 6.99 -25.02 -22.79
N SER A 409 6.45 -23.80 -22.68
CA SER A 409 5.15 -23.51 -22.07
C SER A 409 4.41 -22.43 -22.85
N ASN A 410 3.13 -22.26 -22.54
CA ASN A 410 2.30 -21.18 -23.09
C ASN A 410 2.30 -19.93 -22.19
N ARG A 411 3.17 -19.86 -21.17
CA ARG A 411 3.29 -18.69 -20.29
C ARG A 411 3.89 -17.53 -21.08
N LYS A 412 3.38 -16.32 -20.86
CA LYS A 412 3.82 -15.11 -21.58
C LYS A 412 5.24 -14.67 -21.21
N GLY A 413 5.72 -15.04 -20.02
CA GLY A 413 7.00 -14.57 -19.50
C GLY A 413 6.92 -13.16 -18.91
N PHE A 414 8.04 -12.49 -18.87
CA PHE A 414 8.20 -11.17 -18.24
C PHE A 414 7.94 -10.04 -19.23
N LEU A 415 7.56 -8.90 -18.72
CA LEU A 415 7.39 -7.68 -19.50
C LEU A 415 8.74 -7.00 -19.75
N ARG A 416 8.93 -6.50 -20.97
CA ARG A 416 10.08 -5.75 -21.44
C ARG A 416 9.63 -4.52 -22.21
N VAL A 417 10.47 -3.51 -22.30
CA VAL A 417 10.25 -2.45 -23.29
C VAL A 417 10.26 -3.09 -24.67
N SER A 418 9.23 -2.83 -25.48
CA SER A 418 9.13 -3.41 -26.80
C SER A 418 10.26 -2.95 -27.72
N LYS A 419 10.78 -3.89 -28.51
CA LYS A 419 11.78 -3.61 -29.55
C LYS A 419 11.15 -2.99 -30.80
N ASP A 420 9.90 -3.36 -31.08
CA ASP A 420 9.18 -2.89 -32.26
C ASP A 420 8.61 -1.49 -32.07
N ASP A 421 8.09 -1.20 -30.87
CA ASP A 421 7.60 0.13 -30.48
C ASP A 421 7.98 0.48 -29.05
N PRO A 422 9.05 1.22 -28.82
CA PRO A 422 9.56 1.53 -27.48
C PRO A 422 8.60 2.32 -26.56
N ARG A 423 7.48 2.80 -27.08
CA ARG A 423 6.43 3.47 -26.27
C ARG A 423 5.61 2.46 -25.45
N PHE A 424 5.67 1.17 -25.78
CA PHE A 424 4.91 0.12 -25.10
C PHE A 424 5.82 -0.93 -24.46
N PHE A 425 5.21 -1.75 -23.65
CA PHE A 425 5.80 -3.00 -23.15
C PHE A 425 5.31 -4.18 -24.00
N GLU A 426 6.09 -5.24 -24.02
CA GLU A 426 5.73 -6.54 -24.57
C GLU A 426 6.23 -7.67 -23.67
N PHE A 427 5.52 -8.79 -23.69
CA PHE A 427 5.94 -10.00 -23.00
C PHE A 427 7.09 -10.70 -23.74
N ASP A 428 7.83 -11.55 -23.04
CA ASP A 428 8.83 -12.44 -23.68
C ASP A 428 8.21 -13.32 -24.79
N SER A 429 6.89 -13.53 -24.79
CA SER A 429 6.13 -14.19 -25.88
C SER A 429 5.94 -13.32 -27.13
N GLY A 430 6.24 -12.03 -27.08
CA GLY A 430 5.97 -11.07 -28.15
C GLY A 430 4.58 -10.43 -28.10
N GLU A 431 3.72 -10.82 -27.18
CA GLU A 431 2.40 -10.18 -27.00
C GLU A 431 2.56 -8.77 -26.44
N SER A 432 1.91 -7.78 -27.06
CA SER A 432 1.97 -6.39 -26.57
C SER A 432 1.19 -6.19 -25.27
N TYR A 433 1.61 -5.23 -24.47
CA TYR A 433 0.96 -4.87 -23.22
C TYR A 433 0.58 -3.40 -23.18
N PHE A 434 -0.66 -3.13 -22.80
CA PHE A 434 -1.16 -1.81 -22.42
C PHE A 434 -1.78 -1.91 -21.03
N GLY A 435 -1.27 -1.13 -20.10
CA GLY A 435 -1.79 -1.10 -18.72
C GLY A 435 -3.15 -0.42 -18.67
N ILE A 436 -4.14 -1.09 -18.13
CA ILE A 436 -5.53 -0.62 -18.02
C ILE A 436 -5.95 -0.65 -16.57
N GLY A 437 -6.37 0.48 -16.05
CA GLY A 437 -7.04 0.51 -14.76
C GLY A 437 -6.54 1.58 -13.81
N PRO A 438 -7.31 1.80 -12.73
CA PRO A 438 -6.95 2.77 -11.71
C PRO A 438 -5.71 2.35 -10.95
N SER A 439 -4.98 3.32 -10.43
CA SER A 439 -3.84 3.08 -9.53
C SER A 439 -4.28 2.48 -8.20
N GLY A 440 -3.41 1.65 -7.62
CA GLY A 440 -3.74 0.66 -6.62
C GLY A 440 -3.88 1.12 -5.20
N TRP A 441 -4.17 2.37 -4.94
CA TRP A 441 -4.50 2.74 -3.58
C TRP A 441 -5.90 2.27 -3.25
N SER A 442 -5.97 1.16 -2.55
CA SER A 442 -7.18 0.73 -1.86
C SER A 442 -7.49 1.68 -0.69
N ARG A 443 -7.73 2.94 -1.00
CA ARG A 443 -8.29 3.89 -0.04
C ARG A 443 -9.80 3.67 0.02
N ASP A 444 -10.20 2.52 0.45
CA ASP A 444 -11.50 2.32 1.06
C ASP A 444 -11.49 3.11 2.39
N GLU A 445 -12.55 3.82 2.68
CA GLU A 445 -12.72 4.61 3.91
C GLU A 445 -12.41 3.83 5.19
N ASN A 446 -12.60 2.50 5.16
CA ASN A 446 -12.28 1.61 6.27
C ASN A 446 -10.84 1.07 6.24
N TYR A 447 -10.15 1.13 5.12
CA TYR A 447 -8.90 0.43 4.91
C TYR A 447 -7.65 1.22 5.34
N ILE A 448 -7.63 2.54 5.08
CA ILE A 448 -6.51 3.41 5.46
C ILE A 448 -6.77 4.09 6.79
N PHE A 449 -8.03 4.21 7.14
CA PHE A 449 -8.46 5.08 8.22
C PHE A 449 -8.94 4.35 9.46
N GLY A 450 -8.95 3.04 9.46
CA GLY A 450 -9.51 2.24 10.53
C GLY A 450 -8.55 1.39 11.35
N GLY A 451 -7.26 1.29 10.96
CA GLY A 451 -6.38 0.38 11.68
C GLY A 451 -4.93 0.44 11.21
N ASN A 452 -4.08 -0.29 11.89
CA ASN A 452 -2.70 -0.49 11.51
C ASN A 452 -2.65 -1.30 10.18
N PRO A 453 -1.96 -0.84 9.12
CA PRO A 453 -1.80 -1.57 7.87
C PRO A 453 -1.30 -3.01 8.03
N ARG A 454 -0.55 -3.30 9.09
CA ARG A 454 -0.10 -4.67 9.41
C ARG A 454 -1.23 -5.64 9.72
N HIS A 455 -2.37 -5.14 10.21
CA HIS A 455 -3.56 -5.94 10.52
C HIS A 455 -4.56 -5.99 9.38
N VAL A 456 -4.33 -5.23 8.33
CA VAL A 456 -5.21 -5.27 7.16
C VAL A 456 -5.32 -6.69 6.62
N SER A 457 -6.55 -7.15 6.45
CA SER A 457 -6.82 -8.48 5.94
C SER A 457 -6.41 -8.63 4.48
N THR A 458 -5.54 -9.61 4.19
CA THR A 458 -5.17 -9.97 2.82
C THR A 458 -6.39 -10.44 2.02
N ARG A 459 -7.40 -11.06 2.67
CA ARG A 459 -8.65 -11.49 2.01
C ARG A 459 -9.42 -10.33 1.42
N ARG A 460 -9.45 -9.19 2.14
CA ARG A 460 -10.11 -7.99 1.66
C ARG A 460 -9.39 -7.39 0.47
N LEU A 461 -8.05 -7.39 0.52
CA LEU A 461 -7.22 -6.96 -0.59
C LEU A 461 -7.40 -7.88 -1.80
N ASP A 462 -7.47 -9.19 -1.59
CA ASP A 462 -7.77 -10.17 -2.63
C ASP A 462 -9.13 -9.92 -3.28
N ASP A 463 -10.17 -9.59 -2.50
CA ASP A 463 -11.48 -9.24 -3.05
C ASP A 463 -11.43 -7.97 -3.89
N TYR A 464 -10.72 -6.96 -3.42
CA TYR A 464 -10.49 -5.73 -4.20
C TYR A 464 -9.83 -6.03 -5.54
N TYR A 465 -8.74 -6.81 -5.55
CA TYR A 465 -8.02 -7.15 -6.78
C TYR A 465 -8.86 -8.06 -7.70
N ARG A 466 -9.64 -9.00 -7.16
CA ARG A 466 -10.57 -9.81 -7.98
C ARG A 466 -11.61 -8.93 -8.67
N ARG A 467 -12.20 -7.95 -7.97
CA ARG A 467 -13.14 -7.00 -8.59
C ARG A 467 -12.46 -6.13 -9.63
N LYS A 468 -11.25 -5.66 -9.35
CA LYS A 468 -10.43 -4.87 -10.26
C LYS A 468 -10.15 -5.64 -11.55
N ALA A 469 -9.63 -6.87 -11.44
CA ALA A 469 -9.36 -7.75 -12.58
C ALA A 469 -10.63 -8.16 -13.33
N GLY A 470 -11.68 -8.54 -12.62
CA GLY A 470 -13.00 -8.86 -13.19
C GLY A 470 -13.60 -7.70 -13.95
N GLY A 471 -13.30 -6.47 -13.57
CA GLY A 471 -13.65 -5.24 -14.27
C GLY A 471 -12.75 -4.88 -15.46
N GLY A 472 -11.78 -5.74 -15.82
CA GLY A 472 -10.93 -5.54 -16.99
C GLY A 472 -9.59 -4.89 -16.74
N SER A 473 -9.25 -4.52 -15.51
CA SER A 473 -7.94 -3.98 -15.16
C SER A 473 -6.85 -5.05 -15.21
N ASN A 474 -5.68 -4.66 -15.70
CA ASN A 474 -4.47 -5.49 -15.74
C ASN A 474 -3.24 -4.72 -15.19
N TYR A 475 -3.46 -3.60 -14.52
CA TYR A 475 -2.42 -2.69 -14.05
C TYR A 475 -2.64 -2.33 -12.58
N ASP A 476 -1.53 -2.18 -11.84
CA ASP A 476 -1.52 -1.62 -10.50
C ASP A 476 -0.26 -0.79 -10.25
N TYR A 477 -0.41 0.27 -9.48
CA TYR A 477 0.70 1.03 -8.91
C TYR A 477 0.50 1.15 -7.43
N CYS A 478 1.47 0.72 -6.67
CA CYS A 478 1.37 0.79 -5.21
C CYS A 478 2.77 0.66 -4.61
N LEU A 479 2.90 1.19 -3.39
CA LEU A 479 4.12 1.04 -2.62
C LEU A 479 4.49 -0.43 -2.41
N ALA A 480 5.77 -0.72 -2.48
CA ALA A 480 6.32 -2.03 -2.16
C ALA A 480 5.94 -2.45 -0.75
N GLU A 481 6.07 -1.57 0.21
CA GLU A 481 5.86 -1.79 1.64
C GLU A 481 4.52 -1.28 2.15
N PHE A 482 3.46 -1.52 1.40
CA PHE A 482 2.11 -1.08 1.75
C PHE A 482 1.64 -1.53 3.15
N PHE A 483 2.04 -2.73 3.58
CA PHE A 483 1.66 -3.31 4.88
C PHE A 483 2.52 -2.87 6.06
N GLY A 484 3.38 -1.92 5.88
CA GLY A 484 4.33 -1.46 6.86
C GLY A 484 5.77 -1.62 6.41
N ARG A 485 6.72 -1.23 7.24
CA ARG A 485 8.13 -1.32 6.88
C ARG A 485 8.64 -2.74 6.92
N LEU A 486 9.21 -3.17 5.82
CA LEU A 486 9.88 -4.47 5.72
C LEU A 486 11.22 -4.44 6.47
N TYR A 487 12.03 -3.42 6.21
CA TYR A 487 13.32 -3.25 6.88
C TYR A 487 13.14 -2.56 8.23
N THR A 488 13.57 -3.22 9.29
CA THR A 488 13.36 -2.76 10.66
C THR A 488 14.68 -2.47 11.38
N ARG A 489 14.56 -1.91 12.58
CA ARG A 489 15.68 -1.65 13.47
C ARG A 489 16.58 -2.88 13.61
N GLY A 490 17.90 -2.66 13.67
CA GLY A 490 18.89 -3.75 13.76
C GLY A 490 19.14 -4.51 12.46
N GLY A 491 18.58 -4.07 11.34
CA GLY A 491 18.81 -4.70 10.04
C GLY A 491 17.99 -5.98 9.84
N CYS A 492 16.86 -6.11 10.55
CA CYS A 492 15.97 -7.25 10.42
C CYS A 492 14.87 -6.98 9.38
N MET A 493 14.33 -8.06 8.78
CA MET A 493 13.18 -7.98 7.88
C MET A 493 11.92 -8.49 8.58
N ASP A 494 10.90 -7.64 8.63
CA ASP A 494 9.60 -8.00 9.19
C ASP A 494 8.92 -9.08 8.35
N GLN A 495 8.84 -10.30 8.89
CA GLN A 495 8.33 -11.45 8.16
C GLN A 495 6.81 -11.39 7.92
N HIS A 496 6.03 -10.69 8.76
CA HIS A 496 4.60 -10.47 8.53
C HIS A 496 4.40 -9.55 7.32
N VAL A 497 5.13 -8.44 7.27
CA VAL A 497 5.09 -7.52 6.13
C VAL A 497 5.56 -8.21 4.86
N ALA A 498 6.68 -8.93 4.94
CA ALA A 498 7.23 -9.68 3.82
C ALA A 498 6.24 -10.71 3.24
N TRP A 499 5.57 -11.46 4.12
CA TRP A 499 4.59 -12.46 3.72
C TRP A 499 3.38 -11.80 3.03
N LYS A 500 2.85 -10.70 3.57
CA LYS A 500 1.74 -9.97 2.97
C LYS A 500 2.09 -9.34 1.63
N CYS A 501 3.29 -8.79 1.50
CA CYS A 501 3.77 -8.25 0.22
C CYS A 501 3.88 -9.35 -0.83
N GLU A 502 4.43 -10.51 -0.46
CA GLU A 502 4.51 -11.67 -1.34
C GLU A 502 3.11 -12.20 -1.69
N HIS A 503 2.22 -12.36 -0.71
CA HIS A 503 0.83 -12.78 -0.94
C HIS A 503 0.14 -11.87 -1.95
N ARG A 504 0.27 -10.55 -1.79
CA ARG A 504 -0.26 -9.59 -2.76
C ARG A 504 0.31 -9.81 -4.15
N LEU A 505 1.63 -9.95 -4.28
CA LEU A 505 2.28 -10.15 -5.58
C LEU A 505 1.77 -11.43 -6.26
N ARG A 506 1.63 -12.55 -5.51
CA ARG A 506 1.08 -13.80 -6.04
C ARG A 506 -0.39 -13.66 -6.44
N THR A 507 -1.17 -12.90 -5.69
CA THR A 507 -2.57 -12.56 -6.04
C THR A 507 -2.62 -11.76 -7.35
N LEU A 508 -1.78 -10.73 -7.51
CA LEU A 508 -1.69 -9.95 -8.75
C LEU A 508 -1.29 -10.82 -9.94
N GLU A 509 -0.29 -11.67 -9.76
CA GLU A 509 0.17 -12.62 -10.79
C GLU A 509 -0.97 -13.57 -11.22
N ALA A 510 -1.68 -14.16 -10.26
CA ALA A 510 -2.80 -15.06 -10.55
C ALA A 510 -3.96 -14.37 -11.28
N LEU A 511 -4.14 -13.08 -11.06
CA LEU A 511 -5.20 -12.27 -11.67
C LEU A 511 -4.77 -11.58 -12.98
N GLY A 512 -3.51 -11.70 -13.39
CA GLY A 512 -2.97 -11.03 -14.58
C GLY A 512 -2.92 -9.51 -14.44
N ILE A 513 -2.68 -9.02 -13.22
CA ILE A 513 -2.44 -7.60 -12.93
C ILE A 513 -0.94 -7.39 -12.79
N TYR A 514 -0.39 -6.42 -13.52
CA TYR A 514 1.03 -6.10 -13.54
C TYR A 514 1.31 -4.86 -12.71
N TRP A 515 2.29 -4.98 -11.84
CA TRP A 515 2.54 -4.06 -10.76
C TRP A 515 3.79 -3.21 -11.01
N VAL A 516 3.62 -1.90 -11.01
CA VAL A 516 4.72 -0.94 -10.85
C VAL A 516 4.97 -0.80 -9.37
N THR A 517 6.09 -1.34 -8.88
CA THR A 517 6.46 -1.24 -7.47
C THR A 517 7.24 0.04 -7.21
N CYS A 518 6.79 0.80 -6.23
CA CYS A 518 7.54 1.94 -5.72
C CYS A 518 8.32 1.53 -4.47
N TYR A 519 9.66 1.58 -4.57
CA TYR A 519 10.55 1.46 -3.42
C TYR A 519 10.75 2.84 -2.81
N ASP A 520 10.03 3.10 -1.72
CA ASP A 520 9.69 4.43 -1.29
C ASP A 520 10.33 4.88 0.04
N ASP A 521 10.96 3.95 0.77
CA ASP A 521 11.44 4.19 2.15
C ASP A 521 12.37 5.41 2.26
N LEU A 522 13.04 5.76 1.18
CA LEU A 522 14.09 6.77 1.18
C LEU A 522 13.62 8.12 0.65
N CYS A 523 12.70 8.13 -0.30
CA CYS A 523 12.16 9.37 -0.84
C CYS A 523 11.31 10.11 0.19
N ARG A 524 10.68 9.37 1.06
CA ARG A 524 9.80 9.89 2.10
C ARG A 524 10.50 10.31 3.37
N SER A 525 11.77 9.99 3.54
CA SER A 525 12.56 10.52 4.66
C SER A 525 12.54 12.04 4.72
N THR A 526 12.42 12.69 3.56
CA THR A 526 12.31 14.13 3.45
C THR A 526 10.95 14.68 3.87
N ILE A 527 9.91 13.85 3.74
CA ILE A 527 8.52 14.21 4.07
C ILE A 527 8.22 13.83 5.53
N TYR A 528 8.79 12.74 6.05
CA TYR A 528 8.34 12.06 7.28
C TYR A 528 9.31 12.14 8.43
N GLY A 529 10.47 12.71 8.17
CA GLY A 529 11.53 12.83 9.15
C GLY A 529 12.39 11.56 9.25
N LEU A 530 13.68 11.80 9.37
CA LEU A 530 14.71 10.78 9.48
C LEU A 530 14.47 9.83 10.66
N ASP A 531 13.97 10.35 11.79
CA ASP A 531 13.84 9.62 13.05
C ASP A 531 12.86 8.44 13.01
N THR A 532 12.03 8.38 11.97
CA THR A 532 11.13 7.24 11.74
C THR A 532 11.79 6.11 10.96
N LEU A 533 12.98 6.34 10.40
CA LEU A 533 13.68 5.38 9.54
C LEU A 533 14.68 4.53 10.32
N PRO A 534 14.86 3.23 9.97
CA PRO A 534 15.84 2.36 10.63
C PRO A 534 17.29 2.83 10.45
N TYR A 535 17.52 3.73 9.50
CA TYR A 535 18.84 4.34 9.24
C TYR A 535 19.21 5.46 10.22
N SER A 536 18.22 6.02 10.93
CA SER A 536 18.44 7.12 11.87
C SER A 536 19.18 6.68 13.14
N LYS A 537 20.00 7.58 13.69
CA LYS A 537 20.61 7.40 15.02
C LYS A 537 19.56 7.19 16.11
N ALA A 538 18.39 7.81 16.00
CA ALA A 538 17.29 7.62 16.93
C ALA A 538 16.76 6.17 16.92
N GLN A 539 16.90 5.46 15.80
CA GLN A 539 16.56 4.06 15.64
C GLN A 539 17.76 3.11 15.73
N GLY A 540 18.91 3.60 16.14
CA GLY A 540 20.17 2.83 16.21
C GLY A 540 20.90 2.67 14.89
N GLY A 541 20.50 3.41 13.85
CA GLY A 541 21.17 3.47 12.56
C GLY A 541 22.33 4.49 12.53
N PRO A 542 23.02 4.63 11.39
CA PRO A 542 24.19 5.47 11.29
C PRO A 542 23.91 6.96 11.04
N CYS A 543 22.71 7.35 10.59
CA CYS A 543 22.44 8.68 10.08
C CYS A 543 21.95 9.65 11.16
N GLY A 544 22.60 10.81 11.26
CA GLY A 544 22.15 11.93 12.10
C GLY A 544 21.44 13.03 11.30
N SER A 545 21.49 12.97 9.98
CA SER A 545 20.78 13.88 9.07
C SER A 545 20.25 13.13 7.84
N ILE A 546 19.29 13.75 7.14
CA ILE A 546 18.71 13.16 5.92
C ILE A 546 19.76 13.04 4.80
N GLU A 547 20.69 13.99 4.71
CA GLU A 547 21.76 13.96 3.73
C GLU A 547 22.63 12.72 3.88
N GLU A 548 22.86 12.25 5.11
CA GLU A 548 23.63 11.05 5.39
C GLU A 548 23.01 9.79 4.80
N LEU A 549 21.69 9.76 4.57
CA LEU A 549 21.03 8.64 3.89
C LEU A 549 21.60 8.39 2.49
N TYR A 550 22.03 9.43 1.81
CA TYR A 550 22.49 9.39 0.43
C TYR A 550 24.00 9.16 0.28
N VAL A 551 24.78 9.35 1.34
CA VAL A 551 26.24 9.35 1.25
C VAL A 551 26.95 8.53 2.33
N ASN A 552 26.28 8.19 3.42
CA ASN A 552 26.87 7.37 4.48
C ASN A 552 27.00 5.92 4.02
N GLU A 553 28.21 5.39 3.93
CA GLU A 553 28.47 4.04 3.41
C GLU A 553 27.65 2.95 4.13
N ARG A 554 27.55 3.05 5.47
CA ARG A 554 26.77 2.07 6.23
C ARG A 554 25.27 2.14 5.96
N ALA A 555 24.72 3.35 5.77
CA ALA A 555 23.35 3.52 5.37
C ALA A 555 23.09 2.95 3.96
N LEU A 556 24.01 3.19 3.02
CA LEU A 556 23.93 2.62 1.68
C LEU A 556 24.02 1.08 1.68
N GLU A 557 24.87 0.50 2.53
CA GLU A 557 24.90 -0.96 2.73
C GLU A 557 23.56 -1.49 3.25
N MET A 558 22.99 -0.84 4.28
CA MET A 558 21.69 -1.22 4.85
C MET A 558 20.58 -1.16 3.79
N GLN A 559 20.60 -0.15 2.92
CA GLN A 559 19.64 -0.02 1.81
C GLN A 559 19.83 -1.11 0.76
N ARG A 560 21.06 -1.48 0.45
CA ARG A 560 21.37 -2.61 -0.46
C ARG A 560 20.95 -3.94 0.14
N ASP A 561 21.13 -4.15 1.45
CA ASP A 561 20.67 -5.36 2.15
C ASP A 561 19.13 -5.47 2.05
N HIS A 562 18.43 -4.36 2.26
CA HIS A 562 16.97 -4.28 2.10
C HIS A 562 16.55 -4.61 0.67
N LEU A 563 17.12 -3.96 -0.33
CA LEU A 563 16.83 -4.21 -1.74
C LEU A 563 17.18 -5.65 -2.14
N ARG A 564 18.29 -6.20 -1.65
CA ARG A 564 18.66 -7.59 -1.91
C ARG A 564 17.59 -8.55 -1.45
N TYR A 565 17.09 -8.37 -0.22
CA TYR A 565 16.03 -9.22 0.31
C TYR A 565 14.75 -9.08 -0.51
N PHE A 566 14.40 -7.86 -0.89
CA PHE A 566 13.22 -7.58 -1.69
C PHE A 566 13.32 -8.21 -3.09
N VAL A 567 14.44 -8.05 -3.78
CA VAL A 567 14.72 -8.67 -5.07
C VAL A 567 14.70 -10.19 -4.96
N ALA A 568 15.36 -10.76 -3.96
CA ALA A 568 15.40 -12.21 -3.76
C ALA A 568 14.00 -12.82 -3.61
N ARG A 569 13.06 -12.10 -3.01
CA ARG A 569 11.73 -12.59 -2.69
C ARG A 569 10.68 -12.29 -3.75
N MET A 570 10.85 -11.21 -4.53
CA MET A 570 9.79 -10.68 -5.40
C MET A 570 10.13 -10.69 -6.89
N SER A 571 11.41 -10.66 -7.26
CA SER A 571 11.79 -10.50 -8.67
C SER A 571 11.45 -11.69 -9.57
N ASP A 572 11.17 -12.86 -9.00
CA ASP A 572 10.76 -14.03 -9.77
C ASP A 572 9.41 -13.86 -10.44
N SER A 573 8.58 -12.90 -10.01
CA SER A 573 7.21 -12.77 -10.49
C SER A 573 7.12 -11.98 -11.80
N PRO A 574 6.51 -12.54 -12.86
CA PRO A 574 6.20 -11.78 -14.07
C PRO A 574 5.21 -10.63 -13.84
N ALA A 575 4.47 -10.65 -12.73
CA ALA A 575 3.56 -9.57 -12.37
C ALA A 575 4.29 -8.31 -11.91
N LEU A 576 5.56 -8.39 -11.56
CA LEU A 576 6.38 -7.21 -11.34
C LEU A 576 6.72 -6.58 -12.69
N LEU A 577 6.13 -5.42 -12.98
CA LEU A 577 6.31 -4.73 -14.25
C LEU A 577 7.60 -3.91 -14.28
N VAL A 578 7.80 -3.08 -13.24
CA VAL A 578 8.88 -2.08 -13.20
C VAL A 578 9.37 -1.92 -11.76
N TRP A 579 10.68 -1.80 -11.58
CA TRP A 579 11.31 -1.29 -10.38
C TRP A 579 11.30 0.24 -10.40
N ALA A 580 10.47 0.87 -9.57
CA ALA A 580 10.54 2.30 -9.34
C ALA A 580 11.39 2.59 -8.11
N ILE A 581 12.61 3.10 -8.32
CA ILE A 581 13.54 3.48 -7.26
C ILE A 581 13.63 4.99 -7.20
N GLY A 582 13.26 5.56 -6.06
CA GLY A 582 13.36 7.00 -5.84
C GLY A 582 12.16 7.80 -6.37
N ASP A 583 10.99 7.20 -6.40
CA ASP A 583 9.73 7.89 -6.68
C ASP A 583 9.45 8.98 -5.63
N GLU A 584 8.84 10.11 -6.05
CA GLU A 584 8.66 11.33 -5.24
C GLU A 584 9.97 11.93 -4.63
N GLY A 585 11.13 11.41 -4.97
CA GLY A 585 12.43 11.90 -4.45
C GLY A 585 12.71 13.37 -4.75
N GLN A 586 11.95 13.99 -5.64
CA GLN A 586 12.03 15.41 -5.95
C GLN A 586 11.30 16.30 -4.95
N ALA A 587 10.33 15.80 -4.19
CA ALA A 587 9.70 16.55 -3.12
C ALA A 587 10.72 16.95 -2.03
N GLY A 588 11.85 16.23 -1.98
CA GLY A 588 13.01 16.55 -1.16
C GLY A 588 14.01 17.52 -1.80
N SER A 589 13.62 18.33 -2.75
CA SER A 589 14.50 19.24 -3.54
C SER A 589 15.33 20.27 -2.74
N ARG A 590 15.37 20.15 -1.43
CA ARG A 590 16.32 20.88 -0.57
C ARG A 590 17.78 20.37 -0.73
N PHE A 591 17.98 19.19 -1.33
CA PHE A 591 19.28 18.56 -1.47
C PHE A 591 19.83 18.71 -2.89
N SER A 592 21.15 18.68 -3.04
CA SER A 592 21.77 18.82 -4.36
C SER A 592 21.26 17.72 -5.28
N GLY A 593 20.65 18.08 -6.37
CA GLY A 593 20.12 17.14 -7.34
C GLY A 593 21.15 16.12 -7.85
N LEU A 594 22.45 16.43 -7.74
CA LEU A 594 23.56 15.53 -8.07
C LEU A 594 23.74 14.40 -7.06
N MET A 595 23.61 14.71 -5.77
CA MET A 595 23.75 13.72 -4.69
C MET A 595 22.65 12.66 -4.77
N VAL A 596 21.40 13.09 -4.87
CA VAL A 596 20.25 12.19 -4.99
C VAL A 596 20.35 11.35 -6.27
N ARG A 597 20.79 11.94 -7.39
CA ARG A 597 20.98 11.21 -8.64
C ARG A 597 22.05 10.12 -8.55
N SER A 598 23.17 10.44 -7.92
CA SER A 598 24.25 9.47 -7.72
C SER A 598 23.77 8.29 -6.90
N TRP A 599 23.04 8.58 -5.83
CA TRP A 599 22.45 7.58 -4.96
C TRP A 599 21.41 6.69 -5.70
N ILE A 600 20.46 7.28 -6.43
CA ILE A 600 19.47 6.52 -7.20
C ILE A 600 20.19 5.61 -8.21
N LYS A 601 21.16 6.14 -8.94
CA LYS A 601 21.92 5.38 -9.92
C LYS A 601 22.70 4.23 -9.29
N ASP A 602 23.25 4.42 -8.11
CA ASP A 602 23.95 3.36 -7.38
C ASP A 602 23.02 2.22 -7.00
N LEU A 603 21.87 2.53 -6.40
CA LEU A 603 20.85 1.52 -6.03
C LEU A 603 20.28 0.82 -7.27
N GLN A 604 20.03 1.55 -8.34
CA GLN A 604 19.56 0.96 -9.61
C GLN A 604 20.57 -0.02 -10.18
N ASN A 605 21.85 0.38 -10.24
CA ASN A 605 22.92 -0.50 -10.72
C ASN A 605 23.03 -1.75 -9.84
N TYR A 606 22.86 -1.60 -8.53
CA TYR A 606 22.86 -2.73 -7.61
C TYR A 606 21.69 -3.68 -7.90
N VAL A 607 20.46 -3.18 -8.05
CA VAL A 607 19.30 -4.02 -8.38
C VAL A 607 19.49 -4.70 -9.74
N ARG A 608 19.97 -4.01 -10.78
CA ARG A 608 20.27 -4.60 -12.09
C ARG A 608 21.28 -5.74 -12.01
N ALA A 609 22.26 -5.64 -11.11
CA ALA A 609 23.28 -6.66 -10.94
C ALA A 609 22.77 -7.94 -10.28
N ILE A 610 21.72 -7.85 -9.45
CA ILE A 610 21.19 -8.99 -8.69
C ILE A 610 19.82 -9.50 -9.19
N ASP A 611 19.09 -8.71 -9.97
CA ASP A 611 17.85 -9.12 -10.62
C ASP A 611 18.15 -9.91 -11.90
N VAL A 612 18.19 -11.22 -11.79
CA VAL A 612 18.48 -12.10 -12.95
C VAL A 612 17.41 -12.00 -14.03
N TYR A 613 16.21 -11.52 -13.70
CA TYR A 613 15.11 -11.38 -14.64
C TYR A 613 15.17 -10.09 -15.46
N GLN A 614 15.96 -9.12 -15.01
CA GLN A 614 16.18 -7.85 -15.70
C GLN A 614 14.87 -7.08 -15.96
N HIS A 615 14.07 -6.87 -14.93
CA HIS A 615 12.88 -6.03 -15.06
C HIS A 615 13.25 -4.61 -15.50
N PRO A 616 12.38 -3.92 -16.22
CA PRO A 616 12.57 -2.50 -16.52
C PRO A 616 12.68 -1.65 -15.24
N HIS A 617 13.39 -0.54 -15.33
CA HIS A 617 13.61 0.38 -14.22
C HIS A 617 13.05 1.76 -14.52
N ILE A 618 12.46 2.37 -13.50
CA ILE A 618 12.21 3.80 -13.43
C ILE A 618 13.08 4.35 -12.31
N VAL A 619 13.86 5.37 -12.62
CA VAL A 619 14.89 5.87 -11.69
C VAL A 619 14.39 7.07 -10.89
N CYS A 620 13.57 7.91 -11.51
CA CYS A 620 12.96 9.08 -10.89
C CYS A 620 11.85 9.62 -11.79
N GLU A 621 11.15 10.62 -11.32
CA GLU A 621 10.08 11.25 -12.07
C GLU A 621 10.59 12.12 -13.23
N GLY A 622 9.83 12.10 -14.32
CA GLY A 622 10.04 12.95 -15.47
C GLY A 622 11.24 12.59 -16.34
N PRO A 623 11.73 13.53 -17.15
CA PRO A 623 12.79 13.31 -18.16
C PRO A 623 14.10 12.81 -17.58
N ARG A 624 14.36 13.05 -16.30
CA ARG A 624 15.57 12.60 -15.61
C ARG A 624 15.68 11.08 -15.59
N SER A 625 14.55 10.35 -15.56
CA SER A 625 14.53 8.89 -15.54
C SER A 625 15.38 8.30 -16.66
N VAL A 626 15.17 8.76 -17.89
CA VAL A 626 15.93 8.29 -19.05
C VAL A 626 17.40 8.76 -19.02
N ALA A 627 17.64 10.01 -18.64
CA ALA A 627 19.01 10.55 -18.55
C ALA A 627 19.86 9.82 -17.50
N GLU A 628 19.23 9.20 -16.52
CA GLU A 628 19.89 8.46 -15.43
C GLU A 628 19.87 6.93 -15.65
N GLY A 629 19.42 6.47 -16.82
CA GLY A 629 19.44 5.07 -17.23
C GLY A 629 18.16 4.30 -16.91
N GLY A 630 17.03 4.97 -16.68
CA GLY A 630 15.70 4.36 -16.60
C GLY A 630 15.22 3.89 -17.96
N ASP A 631 14.44 2.83 -17.98
CA ASP A 631 13.84 2.23 -19.17
C ASP A 631 12.47 2.84 -19.51
N ALA A 632 11.85 3.54 -18.57
CA ALA A 632 10.56 4.19 -18.69
C ALA A 632 10.52 5.53 -17.93
N ILE A 633 9.51 6.34 -18.17
CA ILE A 633 9.29 7.63 -17.49
C ILE A 633 8.00 7.54 -16.68
N ILE A 634 8.08 7.90 -15.39
CA ILE A 634 6.93 8.32 -14.61
C ILE A 634 6.63 9.77 -14.96
N ILE A 635 5.41 10.04 -15.41
CA ILE A 635 4.92 11.39 -15.61
C ILE A 635 4.53 11.97 -14.26
N PRO A 636 5.24 13.01 -13.75
CA PRO A 636 4.88 13.63 -12.49
C PRO A 636 3.62 14.49 -12.64
N ASP A 637 2.94 14.73 -11.53
CA ASP A 637 1.86 15.71 -11.40
C ASP A 637 0.78 15.63 -12.48
N TRP A 638 0.32 14.41 -12.81
CA TRP A 638 -0.74 14.24 -13.77
C TRP A 638 -2.12 14.59 -13.21
N TYR A 639 -2.12 15.33 -12.17
CA TYR A 639 -3.35 15.87 -11.60
C TYR A 639 -3.90 16.99 -12.48
N PHE A 640 -5.19 16.99 -12.70
CA PHE A 640 -5.85 18.11 -13.37
C PHE A 640 -6.68 18.89 -12.37
N HIS A 641 -6.52 20.20 -12.48
CA HIS A 641 -7.24 21.19 -11.71
C HIS A 641 -8.58 21.52 -12.37
N ARG A 642 -9.38 22.39 -11.70
CA ARG A 642 -10.71 22.79 -12.17
C ARG A 642 -10.76 23.34 -13.61
N ASP A 643 -9.64 23.77 -14.15
CA ASP A 643 -9.56 24.53 -15.39
C ASP A 643 -9.13 23.66 -16.59
N VAL A 644 -8.66 22.44 -16.36
CA VAL A 644 -8.10 21.58 -17.39
C VAL A 644 -8.74 20.21 -17.35
N ASP A 645 -9.34 19.77 -18.46
CA ASP A 645 -9.86 18.41 -18.58
C ASP A 645 -8.77 17.38 -18.83
N ALA A 646 -9.07 16.11 -18.56
CA ALA A 646 -8.14 15.00 -18.68
C ALA A 646 -7.48 14.88 -20.08
N VAL A 647 -8.23 15.15 -21.14
CA VAL A 647 -7.73 15.07 -22.52
C VAL A 647 -6.73 16.19 -22.81
N THR A 648 -7.07 17.41 -22.43
CA THR A 648 -6.19 18.58 -22.62
C THR A 648 -4.91 18.40 -21.82
N ARG A 649 -5.02 17.94 -20.56
CA ARG A 649 -3.83 17.69 -19.72
C ARG A 649 -2.94 16.61 -20.31
N SER A 650 -3.51 15.53 -20.82
CA SER A 650 -2.75 14.46 -21.46
C SER A 650 -1.98 14.96 -22.70
N LEU A 651 -2.60 15.82 -23.51
CA LEU A 651 -1.94 16.41 -24.68
C LEU A 651 -0.77 17.32 -24.28
N GLU A 652 -0.93 18.14 -23.25
CA GLU A 652 0.14 18.97 -22.71
C GLU A 652 1.34 18.13 -22.25
N LEU A 653 1.08 17.03 -21.55
CA LEU A 653 2.11 16.13 -21.05
C LEU A 653 2.78 15.35 -22.19
N ASP A 654 2.04 14.92 -23.22
CA ASP A 654 2.62 14.27 -24.38
C ASP A 654 3.55 15.22 -25.15
N LEU A 655 3.23 16.49 -25.31
CA LEU A 655 4.12 17.50 -25.88
C LEU A 655 5.44 17.60 -25.09
N GLN A 656 5.38 17.42 -23.78
CA GLN A 656 6.54 17.51 -22.92
C GLN A 656 7.37 16.21 -22.91
N TYR A 657 6.73 15.05 -22.79
CA TYR A 657 7.36 13.76 -22.52
C TYR A 657 7.38 12.81 -23.71
N GLY A 658 6.47 12.93 -24.67
CA GLY A 658 6.36 12.01 -25.82
C GLY A 658 7.62 11.94 -26.71
N LYS A 659 8.44 12.97 -26.70
CA LYS A 659 9.71 13.04 -27.44
C LYS A 659 10.76 12.03 -26.97
N PHE A 660 10.66 11.49 -25.76
CA PHE A 660 11.66 10.56 -25.22
C PHE A 660 11.53 9.15 -25.78
N ASN A 661 10.46 8.84 -26.51
CA ASN A 661 10.25 7.57 -27.19
C ASN A 661 10.52 6.33 -26.32
N CYS A 662 10.03 6.34 -25.11
CA CYS A 662 10.05 5.25 -24.15
C CYS A 662 8.67 5.07 -23.53
N PRO A 663 8.40 3.99 -22.79
CA PRO A 663 7.12 3.84 -22.09
C PRO A 663 6.87 5.00 -21.13
N LEU A 664 5.70 5.63 -21.28
CA LEU A 664 5.24 6.65 -20.36
C LEU A 664 4.21 6.03 -19.41
N ILE A 665 4.51 6.09 -18.13
CA ILE A 665 3.66 5.60 -17.06
C ILE A 665 3.18 6.81 -16.27
N ASN A 666 1.88 6.90 -16.11
CA ASN A 666 1.27 7.84 -15.21
C ASN A 666 0.71 7.08 -14.00
N PRO A 667 1.44 7.03 -12.87
CA PRO A 667 1.01 6.23 -11.73
C PRO A 667 -0.06 6.91 -10.89
N GLU A 668 -0.09 8.24 -10.91
CA GLU A 668 -0.93 9.06 -10.07
C GLU A 668 -1.65 10.13 -10.90
N GLY A 669 -2.82 9.79 -11.40
CA GLY A 669 -3.65 10.70 -12.13
C GLY A 669 -4.95 11.00 -11.42
N GLY A 670 -5.72 11.95 -11.95
CA GLY A 670 -7.06 12.21 -11.52
C GLY A 670 -7.31 13.64 -11.05
N MET A 671 -8.50 13.85 -10.53
CA MET A 671 -8.90 15.15 -10.01
C MET A 671 -8.28 15.45 -8.67
N VAL A 672 -7.47 16.50 -8.62
CA VAL A 672 -7.08 17.15 -7.38
C VAL A 672 -7.66 18.54 -7.37
N GLU A 673 -8.54 18.81 -6.45
CA GLU A 673 -9.00 20.18 -6.21
C GLU A 673 -8.08 20.86 -5.20
N TRP A 674 -6.92 21.24 -5.65
CA TRP A 674 -6.14 22.27 -4.98
C TRP A 674 -6.81 23.61 -5.31
N THR A 675 -7.95 23.87 -4.73
CA THR A 675 -8.49 25.22 -4.72
C THR A 675 -7.56 26.07 -3.87
N LYS A 676 -7.49 27.32 -4.12
CA LYS A 676 -6.64 28.34 -3.50
C LYS A 676 -6.03 27.92 -2.16
N PRO A 677 -4.80 28.33 -1.79
CA PRO A 677 -4.17 27.91 -0.54
C PRO A 677 -5.07 28.00 0.69
N GLU A 678 -5.99 28.96 0.71
CA GLU A 678 -6.99 29.13 1.75
C GLU A 678 -8.15 28.12 1.72
N ASP A 679 -8.42 27.47 0.57
CA ASP A 679 -9.46 26.46 0.40
C ASP A 679 -8.87 25.03 0.40
N ALA A 680 -7.60 24.90 0.06
CA ALA A 680 -6.93 23.60 -0.11
C ALA A 680 -6.81 22.81 1.19
N TYR A 681 -6.94 23.47 2.31
CA TYR A 681 -6.62 22.94 3.63
C TYR A 681 -7.71 23.15 4.69
N GLY A 682 -8.91 23.50 4.28
CA GLY A 682 -10.04 23.67 5.21
C GLY A 682 -10.83 22.39 5.46
N PRO A 683 -11.70 22.36 6.49
CA PRO A 683 -12.55 21.21 6.82
C PRO A 683 -13.39 20.70 5.64
N LYS A 684 -13.69 21.57 4.68
CA LYS A 684 -14.38 21.21 3.44
C LYS A 684 -13.54 20.32 2.51
N HIS A 685 -12.22 20.35 2.63
CA HIS A 685 -11.32 19.56 1.80
C HIS A 685 -11.28 18.09 2.23
N ALA A 686 -11.18 17.80 3.52
CA ALA A 686 -11.26 16.46 4.06
C ALA A 686 -12.63 15.81 3.75
N LEU A 687 -13.70 16.57 3.94
CA LEU A 687 -15.06 16.15 3.58
C LEU A 687 -15.18 15.84 2.09
N TYR A 688 -14.51 16.57 1.26
CA TYR A 688 -14.57 16.44 -0.19
C TYR A 688 -13.93 15.16 -0.71
N TYR A 689 -12.85 14.67 -0.11
CA TYR A 689 -12.26 13.37 -0.42
C TYR A 689 -13.02 12.21 0.24
N LEU A 690 -13.61 12.42 1.41
CA LEU A 690 -14.12 11.36 2.26
C LEU A 690 -15.63 11.14 2.15
N THR A 691 -16.43 12.20 1.95
CA THR A 691 -17.91 12.11 1.98
C THR A 691 -18.53 11.73 0.65
N GLY A 692 -17.76 11.62 -0.41
CA GLY A 692 -18.29 11.26 -1.72
C GLY A 692 -19.18 12.30 -2.37
N GLU A 693 -19.31 13.53 -1.83
CA GLU A 693 -20.06 14.59 -2.50
C GLU A 693 -19.48 14.97 -3.86
N ARG A 694 -18.16 14.85 -4.02
CA ARG A 694 -17.46 14.96 -5.30
C ARG A 694 -17.78 13.86 -6.26
N TRP A 695 -18.02 12.72 -5.73
CA TRP A 695 -18.37 11.54 -6.48
C TRP A 695 -19.87 11.49 -6.78
N LYS A 696 -20.55 12.64 -6.79
CA LYS A 696 -21.88 12.80 -7.37
C LYS A 696 -21.91 12.44 -8.86
N PHE A 697 -20.72 12.15 -9.43
CA PHE A 697 -20.58 11.76 -10.82
C PHE A 697 -20.57 10.25 -10.98
N PRO A 698 -21.72 9.61 -11.20
CA PRO A 698 -21.82 8.16 -11.29
C PRO A 698 -21.04 7.59 -12.48
N GLU A 699 -20.49 8.43 -13.35
CA GLU A 699 -19.98 8.01 -14.66
C GLU A 699 -18.45 7.97 -14.75
N ALA A 700 -17.69 8.32 -13.72
CA ALA A 700 -16.23 8.34 -13.71
C ALA A 700 -15.61 8.94 -14.99
N ILE A 701 -16.08 10.14 -15.39
CA ILE A 701 -15.76 10.77 -16.69
C ILE A 701 -14.25 10.99 -16.86
N SER A 702 -13.54 11.42 -15.81
CA SER A 702 -12.09 11.63 -15.86
C SER A 702 -11.35 10.33 -16.13
N PHE A 703 -11.70 9.27 -15.42
CA PHE A 703 -11.13 7.94 -15.61
C PHE A 703 -11.34 7.43 -17.04
N HIS A 704 -12.58 7.58 -17.55
CA HIS A 704 -12.92 7.22 -18.92
C HIS A 704 -12.06 7.99 -19.95
N ASN A 705 -12.08 9.30 -19.87
CA ASN A 705 -11.37 10.16 -20.84
C ASN A 705 -9.85 9.94 -20.79
N HIS A 706 -9.30 9.78 -19.58
CA HIS A 706 -7.89 9.47 -19.43
C HIS A 706 -7.52 8.13 -20.04
N LEU A 707 -8.32 7.10 -19.81
CA LEU A 707 -8.06 5.78 -20.36
C LEU A 707 -8.01 5.80 -21.89
N TRP A 708 -8.98 6.46 -22.53
CA TRP A 708 -9.05 6.53 -24.00
C TRP A 708 -7.94 7.39 -24.58
N ILE A 709 -7.68 8.58 -24.07
CA ILE A 709 -6.63 9.44 -24.61
C ILE A 709 -5.23 8.83 -24.45
N SER A 710 -4.97 8.14 -23.36
CA SER A 710 -3.68 7.48 -23.12
C SER A 710 -3.33 6.46 -24.19
N LEU A 711 -4.30 5.69 -24.68
CA LEU A 711 -4.07 4.77 -25.79
C LEU A 711 -3.63 5.54 -27.05
N PHE A 712 -4.34 6.61 -27.41
CA PHE A 712 -4.10 7.35 -28.64
C PHE A 712 -2.86 8.23 -28.62
N LEU A 713 -2.34 8.53 -27.42
CA LEU A 713 -1.04 9.16 -27.21
C LEU A 713 0.10 8.14 -27.03
N LYS A 714 -0.20 6.85 -27.15
CA LYS A 714 0.77 5.75 -26.97
C LYS A 714 1.47 5.78 -25.61
N ASN A 715 0.72 6.14 -24.55
CA ASN A 715 1.19 5.93 -23.20
C ASN A 715 1.17 4.43 -22.88
N ALA A 716 2.07 3.96 -22.04
CA ALA A 716 2.15 2.54 -21.72
C ALA A 716 1.01 2.08 -20.79
N VAL A 717 0.37 3.01 -20.10
CA VAL A 717 -0.76 2.77 -19.20
C VAL A 717 -1.81 3.87 -19.34
N GLY A 718 -3.07 3.55 -19.01
CA GLY A 718 -4.18 4.50 -19.04
C GLY A 718 -5.19 4.27 -17.93
N GLY A 719 -5.90 5.33 -17.55
CA GLY A 719 -6.92 5.29 -16.51
C GLY A 719 -6.36 5.22 -15.09
N THR A 720 -5.24 5.83 -14.82
CA THR A 720 -4.51 5.74 -13.54
C THR A 720 -5.01 6.76 -12.51
N GLU A 721 -6.25 6.65 -12.12
CA GLU A 721 -6.83 7.49 -11.06
C GLU A 721 -6.21 7.13 -9.71
N TRP A 722 -5.67 8.14 -9.01
CA TRP A 722 -5.07 8.01 -7.68
C TRP A 722 -6.00 7.39 -6.63
N LEU A 723 -7.29 7.69 -6.71
CA LEU A 723 -8.31 7.16 -5.82
C LEU A 723 -9.01 5.93 -6.42
N GLY A 724 -8.24 5.02 -7.01
CA GLY A 724 -8.75 3.86 -7.74
C GLY A 724 -9.74 3.00 -6.99
N ALA A 725 -9.65 2.95 -5.66
CA ALA A 725 -10.61 2.22 -4.85
C ALA A 725 -12.06 2.68 -5.07
N PHE A 726 -12.30 3.96 -5.26
CA PHE A 726 -13.65 4.48 -5.53
C PHE A 726 -14.20 4.02 -6.88
N ILE A 727 -13.33 3.90 -7.90
CA ILE A 727 -13.73 3.38 -9.21
C ILE A 727 -14.23 1.94 -9.07
N VAL A 728 -13.52 1.12 -8.32
CA VAL A 728 -13.87 -0.27 -8.06
C VAL A 728 -15.13 -0.39 -7.21
N GLN A 729 -15.23 0.35 -6.11
CA GLN A 729 -16.35 0.29 -5.16
C GLN A 729 -17.67 0.76 -5.78
N ARG A 730 -17.60 1.75 -6.66
CA ARG A 730 -18.80 2.31 -7.34
C ARG A 730 -19.15 1.61 -8.65
N ASN A 731 -18.56 0.45 -8.91
CA ASN A 731 -18.80 -0.36 -10.10
C ASN A 731 -18.55 0.41 -11.42
N GLN A 732 -17.56 1.31 -11.42
CA GLN A 732 -17.20 2.09 -12.62
C GLN A 732 -16.11 1.40 -13.46
N MET A 733 -15.80 0.16 -13.18
CA MET A 733 -14.81 -0.62 -13.93
C MET A 733 -15.27 -0.98 -15.36
N CYS A 734 -16.54 -0.73 -15.72
CA CYS A 734 -17.03 -0.91 -17.07
C CYS A 734 -16.18 -0.20 -18.14
N HIS A 735 -15.57 0.94 -17.80
CA HIS A 735 -14.68 1.65 -18.70
C HIS A 735 -13.39 0.87 -19.01
N ALA A 736 -12.81 0.23 -18.01
CA ALA A 736 -11.64 -0.63 -18.18
C ALA A 736 -12.01 -1.88 -19.01
N ALA A 737 -13.18 -2.49 -18.72
CA ALA A 737 -13.70 -3.61 -19.49
C ALA A 737 -13.94 -3.23 -20.96
N ALA A 738 -14.48 -2.04 -21.22
CA ALA A 738 -14.72 -1.55 -22.58
C ALA A 738 -13.41 -1.37 -23.35
N MET A 739 -12.38 -0.78 -22.75
CA MET A 739 -11.05 -0.64 -23.34
C MET A 739 -10.41 -2.01 -23.63
N ARG A 740 -10.48 -2.94 -22.68
CA ARG A 740 -9.98 -4.30 -22.87
C ARG A 740 -10.66 -5.00 -24.04
N ASN A 741 -12.00 -4.86 -24.17
CA ASN A 741 -12.76 -5.42 -25.28
C ASN A 741 -12.39 -4.77 -26.61
N TYR A 742 -12.24 -3.44 -26.61
CA TYR A 742 -11.81 -2.69 -27.80
C TYR A 742 -10.41 -3.12 -28.27
N LEU A 743 -9.49 -3.42 -27.36
CA LEU A 743 -8.14 -3.86 -27.67
C LEU A 743 -8.02 -5.38 -27.89
N ALA A 744 -9.09 -6.15 -27.70
CA ALA A 744 -9.04 -7.59 -27.89
C ALA A 744 -8.65 -7.94 -29.35
N GLY A 745 -7.59 -8.76 -29.49
CA GLY A 745 -7.03 -9.14 -30.79
C GLY A 745 -6.16 -8.06 -31.45
N GLU A 746 -5.87 -6.94 -30.78
CA GLU A 746 -4.96 -5.93 -31.30
C GLU A 746 -3.56 -6.12 -30.75
N SER A 747 -2.55 -6.10 -31.63
CA SER A 747 -1.17 -5.90 -31.19
C SER A 747 -0.82 -4.41 -31.27
N LEU A 748 -0.30 -3.83 -30.22
CA LEU A 748 0.07 -2.41 -30.17
C LEU A 748 1.54 -2.16 -30.59
N THR A 749 2.33 -3.20 -30.73
CA THR A 749 3.75 -3.12 -31.03
C THR A 749 4.07 -3.55 -32.45
N ASN A 750 3.40 -4.60 -32.95
CA ASN A 750 3.61 -5.15 -34.28
C ASN A 750 2.27 -5.50 -34.99
N PRO A 751 1.85 -4.79 -36.06
CA PRO A 751 2.61 -3.71 -36.72
C PRO A 751 2.70 -2.44 -35.87
N ARG A 752 3.75 -1.65 -36.13
CA ARG A 752 3.95 -0.36 -35.46
C ARG A 752 2.83 0.61 -35.83
N TRP A 753 2.28 1.26 -34.82
CA TRP A 753 1.25 2.28 -34.96
C TRP A 753 1.84 3.69 -35.04
N GLU A 754 1.27 4.50 -35.91
CA GLU A 754 1.59 5.93 -36.02
C GLU A 754 0.42 6.76 -35.48
N MET A 755 0.73 7.72 -34.64
CA MET A 755 -0.24 8.74 -34.24
C MET A 755 -0.60 9.59 -35.47
N ALA A 756 -1.87 9.85 -35.68
CA ALA A 756 -2.36 10.72 -36.72
C ALA A 756 -3.59 11.51 -36.24
N THR A 757 -3.82 12.65 -36.88
CA THR A 757 -4.94 13.51 -36.50
C THR A 757 -6.04 13.39 -37.55
N PRO A 758 -7.23 12.90 -37.21
CA PRO A 758 -8.37 12.92 -38.12
C PRO A 758 -8.93 14.33 -38.20
N THR A 759 -9.58 14.66 -39.33
CA THR A 759 -10.34 15.91 -39.48
C THR A 759 -11.80 15.65 -39.12
N VAL A 760 -12.35 16.46 -38.21
CA VAL A 760 -13.76 16.39 -37.81
C VAL A 760 -14.46 17.66 -38.28
N SER A 761 -15.61 17.54 -38.94
CA SER A 761 -16.32 18.68 -39.52
C SER A 761 -16.98 19.61 -38.50
N ASN A 762 -17.10 19.16 -37.23
CA ASN A 762 -17.65 19.96 -36.13
C ASN A 762 -16.57 20.19 -35.06
N ALA A 763 -16.31 21.45 -34.72
CA ALA A 763 -15.28 21.88 -33.76
C ALA A 763 -15.54 21.44 -32.30
N ASP A 764 -16.79 21.10 -31.99
CA ASP A 764 -17.17 20.61 -30.66
C ASP A 764 -16.80 19.12 -30.44
N LEU A 765 -16.30 18.44 -31.46
CA LEU A 765 -15.73 17.12 -31.40
C LEU A 765 -14.21 17.16 -31.51
N ARG A 766 -13.53 16.32 -30.72
CA ARG A 766 -12.10 16.06 -30.83
C ARG A 766 -11.90 14.65 -31.35
N GLY A 767 -11.03 14.49 -32.35
CA GLY A 767 -10.72 13.17 -32.93
C GLY A 767 -9.25 12.81 -32.72
N PHE A 768 -8.99 11.55 -32.38
CA PHE A 768 -7.65 10.96 -32.21
C PHE A 768 -7.58 9.65 -32.96
N CYS A 769 -6.46 9.34 -33.59
CA CYS A 769 -6.30 8.04 -34.21
C CYS A 769 -4.87 7.52 -34.18
N LEU A 770 -4.79 6.18 -34.22
CA LEU A 770 -3.58 5.40 -34.48
C LEU A 770 -3.76 4.68 -35.81
N ARG A 771 -2.80 4.76 -36.69
CA ARG A 771 -2.87 4.07 -38.00
C ARG A 771 -1.71 3.10 -38.19
N SER A 772 -1.99 1.98 -38.82
CA SER A 772 -1.04 0.98 -39.25
C SER A 772 -1.26 0.63 -40.71
N GLU A 773 -0.51 -0.35 -41.28
CA GLU A 773 -0.61 -0.73 -42.67
C GLU A 773 -2.01 -1.19 -43.13
N GLY A 774 -2.76 -1.86 -42.29
CA GLY A 774 -4.08 -2.38 -42.64
C GLY A 774 -5.22 -1.93 -41.75
N LYS A 775 -4.95 -1.12 -40.76
CA LYS A 775 -5.96 -0.75 -39.76
C LYS A 775 -5.74 0.67 -39.22
N THR A 776 -6.83 1.35 -38.92
CA THR A 776 -6.82 2.61 -38.13
C THR A 776 -7.78 2.45 -36.93
N LEU A 777 -7.29 2.76 -35.77
CA LEU A 777 -8.10 2.92 -34.54
C LEU A 777 -8.39 4.40 -34.36
N ALA A 778 -9.61 4.76 -33.96
CA ALA A 778 -9.96 6.16 -33.73
C ALA A 778 -10.88 6.31 -32.51
N TRP A 779 -10.78 7.46 -31.85
CA TRP A 779 -11.65 7.88 -30.78
C TRP A 779 -12.08 9.31 -31.01
N ILE A 780 -13.40 9.54 -30.88
CA ILE A 780 -14.03 10.83 -31.11
C ILE A 780 -14.79 11.24 -29.87
N GLN A 781 -14.36 12.34 -29.28
CA GLN A 781 -14.90 12.85 -28.01
C GLN A 781 -15.68 14.12 -28.23
N ASN A 782 -16.88 14.20 -27.66
CA ASN A 782 -17.58 15.46 -27.45
C ASN A 782 -16.85 16.28 -26.37
N ARG A 783 -16.39 17.52 -26.72
CA ARG A 783 -15.60 18.37 -25.82
C ARG A 783 -16.30 18.71 -24.52
N PHE A 784 -17.65 18.77 -24.55
CA PHE A 784 -18.47 19.07 -23.38
C PHE A 784 -18.66 17.86 -22.46
N TYR A 785 -18.31 16.65 -22.94
CA TYR A 785 -18.27 15.45 -22.11
C TYR A 785 -16.92 15.34 -21.40
N ASN A 786 -16.75 16.22 -20.43
CA ASN A 786 -15.56 16.26 -19.58
C ASN A 786 -15.98 16.41 -18.10
N TRP A 787 -15.02 16.21 -17.20
CA TRP A 787 -15.32 16.23 -15.79
C TRP A 787 -15.71 17.63 -15.27
N ILE A 788 -15.28 18.70 -15.92
CA ILE A 788 -15.58 20.08 -15.51
C ILE A 788 -17.06 20.39 -15.78
N GLU A 789 -17.47 20.25 -17.02
CA GLU A 789 -18.82 20.66 -17.43
C GLU A 789 -19.86 19.60 -17.08
N ALA A 790 -19.69 18.38 -17.58
CA ALA A 790 -20.65 17.30 -17.34
C ALA A 790 -20.53 16.74 -15.91
N GLY A 791 -19.31 16.61 -15.41
CA GLY A 791 -19.05 16.13 -14.08
C GLY A 791 -19.38 17.16 -12.99
N HIS A 792 -18.54 18.18 -12.83
CA HIS A 792 -18.61 19.12 -11.71
C HIS A 792 -19.79 20.10 -11.82
N GLN A 793 -20.05 20.64 -13.01
CA GLN A 793 -21.14 21.60 -13.23
C GLN A 793 -22.49 20.93 -13.47
N GLY A 794 -22.52 19.59 -13.68
CA GLY A 794 -23.74 18.83 -13.94
C GLY A 794 -24.45 19.19 -15.24
N LYS A 795 -23.74 19.80 -16.20
CA LYS A 795 -24.30 20.16 -17.50
C LYS A 795 -24.48 18.93 -18.37
N THR A 796 -25.62 18.79 -19.02
CA THR A 796 -25.80 17.76 -20.02
C THR A 796 -25.07 18.17 -21.30
N PRO A 797 -24.11 17.37 -21.82
CA PRO A 797 -23.45 17.66 -23.07
C PRO A 797 -24.44 17.74 -24.23
N PRO A 798 -24.33 18.72 -25.14
CA PRO A 798 -25.18 18.77 -26.34
C PRO A 798 -24.90 17.57 -27.23
N THR A 799 -25.95 16.94 -27.75
CA THR A 799 -25.78 15.89 -28.75
C THR A 799 -25.44 16.49 -30.11
N ILE A 800 -24.25 16.16 -30.61
CA ILE A 800 -23.74 16.67 -31.90
C ILE A 800 -24.21 15.73 -33.01
N THR A 801 -24.90 16.27 -34.00
CA THR A 801 -25.47 15.51 -35.13
C THR A 801 -24.89 16.00 -36.47
N GLY A 802 -24.88 15.11 -37.48
CA GLY A 802 -24.45 15.45 -38.83
C GLY A 802 -22.96 15.73 -39.00
N ALA A 803 -22.14 15.37 -37.99
CA ALA A 803 -20.69 15.52 -38.08
C ALA A 803 -20.07 14.40 -38.95
N GLU A 804 -19.16 14.78 -39.86
CA GLU A 804 -18.34 13.87 -40.63
C GLU A 804 -16.91 13.84 -40.08
N ILE A 805 -16.32 12.64 -40.03
CA ILE A 805 -14.90 12.44 -39.74
C ILE A 805 -14.16 11.92 -40.96
N THR A 806 -13.01 12.52 -41.24
CA THR A 806 -12.07 12.08 -42.27
C THR A 806 -10.83 11.50 -41.58
N MET A 807 -10.64 10.20 -41.70
CA MET A 807 -9.56 9.46 -41.02
C MET A 807 -8.43 9.12 -42.00
N PRO A 808 -7.17 9.37 -41.65
CA PRO A 808 -6.04 8.96 -42.45
C PRO A 808 -5.87 7.43 -42.40
N VAL A 809 -5.65 6.83 -43.60
CA VAL A 809 -5.36 5.42 -43.79
C VAL A 809 -4.11 5.28 -44.67
N LYS A 810 -3.47 4.09 -44.66
CA LYS A 810 -2.23 3.91 -45.45
C LYS A 810 -2.44 3.35 -46.87
N LYS A 811 -3.56 2.72 -47.15
CA LYS A 811 -3.84 2.07 -48.42
C LYS A 811 -5.14 2.60 -49.00
N GLU A 812 -5.27 2.54 -50.32
CA GLU A 812 -6.55 2.71 -50.99
C GLU A 812 -7.30 1.37 -51.01
N GLY A 813 -8.62 1.40 -51.12
CA GLY A 813 -9.40 0.18 -51.20
C GLY A 813 -10.70 0.22 -50.42
N ALA A 814 -11.25 -0.96 -50.16
CA ALA A 814 -12.44 -1.12 -49.31
C ALA A 814 -12.06 -1.24 -47.83
N TYR A 815 -12.83 -0.62 -46.98
CA TYR A 815 -12.65 -0.65 -45.55
C TYR A 815 -13.92 -1.06 -44.84
N HIS A 816 -13.81 -1.97 -43.88
CA HIS A 816 -14.85 -2.26 -42.93
C HIS A 816 -14.67 -1.31 -41.73
N ILE A 817 -15.68 -0.59 -41.37
CA ILE A 817 -15.70 0.31 -40.24
C ILE A 817 -16.59 -0.29 -39.15
N GLU A 818 -16.05 -0.51 -38.01
CA GLU A 818 -16.79 -0.86 -36.79
C GLU A 818 -16.97 0.38 -35.93
N LEU A 819 -18.18 0.70 -35.58
CA LEU A 819 -18.50 1.70 -34.55
C LEU A 819 -18.64 1.02 -33.22
N TRP A 820 -17.89 1.48 -32.23
CA TRP A 820 -17.81 0.91 -30.89
C TRP A 820 -18.43 1.85 -29.86
N ASP A 821 -19.21 1.30 -28.97
CA ASP A 821 -19.63 1.97 -27.73
C ASP A 821 -18.48 1.91 -26.71
N THR A 822 -18.00 3.07 -26.30
CA THR A 822 -16.82 3.23 -25.43
C THR A 822 -17.06 2.86 -23.96
N ARG A 823 -18.29 2.60 -23.56
CA ARG A 823 -18.67 2.21 -22.20
C ARG A 823 -18.94 0.72 -22.07
N THR A 824 -19.51 0.14 -23.09
CA THR A 824 -19.82 -1.29 -23.09
C THR A 824 -18.74 -2.12 -23.78
N GLY A 825 -17.88 -1.48 -24.59
CA GLY A 825 -16.86 -2.16 -25.37
C GLY A 825 -17.47 -3.12 -26.39
N LYS A 826 -18.60 -2.75 -27.00
CA LYS A 826 -19.31 -3.54 -28.00
C LYS A 826 -19.41 -2.80 -29.31
N VAL A 827 -19.39 -3.56 -30.40
CA VAL A 827 -19.69 -3.03 -31.73
C VAL A 827 -21.17 -2.66 -31.79
N VAL A 828 -21.46 -1.42 -32.14
CA VAL A 828 -22.83 -0.88 -32.28
C VAL A 828 -23.33 -1.08 -33.73
N SER A 829 -22.44 -0.84 -34.67
CA SER A 829 -22.76 -1.02 -36.10
C SER A 829 -21.49 -1.26 -36.90
N THR A 830 -21.69 -1.84 -38.10
CA THR A 830 -20.62 -2.03 -39.07
C THR A 830 -21.06 -1.44 -40.41
N THR A 831 -20.10 -0.88 -41.16
CA THR A 831 -20.36 -0.40 -42.51
C THR A 831 -19.14 -0.62 -43.39
N THR A 832 -19.30 -0.58 -44.70
CA THR A 832 -18.21 -0.69 -45.66
C THR A 832 -18.13 0.58 -46.49
N VAL A 833 -16.92 1.14 -46.59
CA VAL A 833 -16.63 2.35 -47.38
C VAL A 833 -15.48 2.05 -48.34
N ARG A 834 -15.46 2.68 -49.47
CA ARG A 834 -14.32 2.66 -50.38
C ARG A 834 -13.57 3.97 -50.31
N SER A 835 -12.25 3.85 -50.20
CA SER A 835 -11.34 4.98 -50.29
C SER A 835 -10.61 4.94 -51.64
N ALA A 836 -10.63 6.03 -52.38
CA ALA A 836 -9.83 6.26 -53.54
C ALA A 836 -8.63 7.19 -53.23
N SER A 837 -8.38 7.46 -51.98
CA SER A 837 -7.28 8.26 -51.45
C SER A 837 -6.80 7.64 -50.14
N GLN A 838 -5.73 8.18 -49.57
CA GLN A 838 -5.28 7.74 -48.25
C GLN A 838 -6.12 8.33 -47.07
N THR A 839 -7.44 8.44 -47.29
CA THR A 839 -8.41 8.90 -46.31
C THR A 839 -9.74 8.15 -46.43
N VAL A 840 -10.37 7.93 -45.30
CA VAL A 840 -11.72 7.34 -45.22
C VAL A 840 -12.63 8.36 -44.56
N ARG A 841 -13.76 8.67 -45.23
CA ARG A 841 -14.81 9.53 -44.67
C ARG A 841 -15.91 8.69 -44.04
N TYR A 842 -16.43 9.15 -42.92
CA TYR A 842 -17.51 8.47 -42.23
C TYR A 842 -18.43 9.50 -41.54
N LEU A 843 -19.71 9.39 -41.82
CA LEU A 843 -20.74 10.19 -41.14
C LEU A 843 -20.99 9.60 -39.76
N LEU A 844 -20.70 10.38 -38.74
CA LEU A 844 -20.87 9.95 -37.35
C LEU A 844 -22.37 9.88 -36.98
N PRO A 845 -22.77 8.91 -36.17
CA PRO A 845 -24.07 8.96 -35.51
C PRO A 845 -24.14 10.18 -34.56
N PRO A 846 -25.33 10.49 -34.02
CA PRO A 846 -25.42 11.49 -32.95
C PRO A 846 -24.46 11.18 -31.78
N VAL A 847 -23.55 12.12 -31.51
CA VAL A 847 -22.51 11.95 -30.47
C VAL A 847 -22.88 12.82 -29.26
N ALA A 848 -23.40 12.18 -28.23
CA ALA A 848 -23.69 12.85 -26.96
C ALA A 848 -22.46 12.87 -26.03
N LYS A 849 -21.65 11.81 -26.02
CA LYS A 849 -20.48 11.63 -25.17
C LYS A 849 -19.22 11.43 -26.02
N ASP A 850 -19.02 10.22 -26.47
CA ASP A 850 -17.90 9.81 -27.33
C ASP A 850 -18.21 8.49 -28.03
N VAL A 851 -17.43 8.18 -29.05
CA VAL A 851 -17.48 6.91 -29.81
C VAL A 851 -16.08 6.49 -30.22
N ALA A 852 -15.89 5.20 -30.43
CA ALA A 852 -14.64 4.69 -31.01
C ALA A 852 -14.90 3.96 -32.34
N LEU A 853 -13.89 3.92 -33.18
CA LEU A 853 -13.97 3.29 -34.49
C LEU A 853 -12.78 2.36 -34.69
N LYS A 854 -13.00 1.22 -35.33
CA LYS A 854 -11.96 0.44 -36.00
C LYS A 854 -12.20 0.46 -37.50
N ILE A 855 -11.21 0.86 -38.26
CA ILE A 855 -11.26 0.97 -39.71
C ILE A 855 -10.27 -0.06 -40.28
N ILE A 856 -10.78 -1.13 -40.87
CA ILE A 856 -10.06 -2.33 -41.23
C ILE A 856 -10.05 -2.46 -42.73
N HIS A 857 -8.90 -2.48 -43.38
CA HIS A 857 -8.78 -2.69 -44.81
C HIS A 857 -9.26 -4.09 -45.21
N ALA A 858 -10.15 -4.20 -46.19
CA ALA A 858 -10.78 -5.47 -46.58
C ALA A 858 -9.79 -6.55 -47.07
N GLY A 859 -8.60 -6.15 -47.51
CA GLY A 859 -7.51 -7.07 -47.88
C GLY A 859 -6.53 -7.42 -46.75
N SER A 860 -6.80 -6.94 -45.54
CA SER A 860 -6.00 -7.33 -44.36
C SER A 860 -6.58 -8.61 -43.83
N THR A 861 -5.81 -9.68 -43.84
CA THR A 861 -6.15 -10.89 -43.11
C THR A 861 -6.12 -10.52 -41.62
N THR A 862 -7.23 -10.68 -40.94
CA THR A 862 -7.24 -10.64 -39.48
C THR A 862 -6.26 -11.69 -38.95
N PRO A 863 -5.30 -11.36 -38.09
CA PRO A 863 -4.38 -12.34 -37.54
C PRO A 863 -5.06 -13.43 -36.79
#